data_bd3cb718baf960c0d460aecdf4958100
#
_entry.id   bd3cb718baf960c0d460aecdf4958100
#
_cell.length_a   1.000
_cell.length_b   1.000
_cell.length_c   1.000
_cell.angle_alpha   90.00
_cell.angle_beta   90.00
_cell.angle_gamma   90.00
#
_symmetry.space_group_name_H-M   'P 1'
#
loop_
_entity.id
_entity.type
_entity.pdbx_description
1 polymer ?
#
loop_
_entity_poly.entity_id
_entity_poly.type
_entity_poly.pdbx_seq_one_letter_code
_entity_poly.pdbx_strand_id
1 'polypeptide(L)'
;MRLVPALLSFTLTFPFTLPLTSHAQTPSPSPPTAPAPVPKKIPAPGLSLTTADRAELTAGTAALRAELDALARDLSSPADARLLALLPDVEIFPKAVAWSLADDTFYSPKEIAFAKHLLAEGRERAAQLRKKNAPWLHARGLIVRGYRSKLDGSVQPYGLVINLDVDPSVPTPLMVWLLGRGEKRTELAFLAEREAGPPQLTPKGVVTLIPYGRFCNATKFAGEVDVMEALAAVRAHYAIDPLRIAVAGFSMGGGSTWHLAPHYSGLWCAASPGAGFAETPIFTKALAPGKETRPAWEQLLWRHYEATGIAANFFNLPTLAYTGDKDGQKEASDLMAAAFAREGLKLARYIGPDTAHKYHDATKAELTQRFESLIAQGRDPSPREVWLQTYTLRYPESAWVRIEGLREHWQLAEVRATQHDSLRLEAHTKNVTAVSFPGANATTVVLDGQTVPAADATLHFHRSGDTWRAGPASGLRKSPGLTGPVNDAFFEPFVFVRPSGKPLNPELGTWVESELTAARHLWRDVFRGDTPVIADTALTDADLASKNLILWGDPTSNKVLAKLLATGKLPLTWDAKSLIFRGQTYPSANHAPIFIFPNPLNPARYIVLNSGIDFRTEGYGNNAHQTPKLPDWAVVDLRTPPGPRWPGKIVNAGFFDEEWK
;
A
#
# COMPACT_ATOMS: atom_id res chain seq x y z
N MET A 1 -41.84 6.75 -56.09
CA MET A 1 -42.83 7.81 -56.38
C MET A 1 -42.54 8.96 -55.43
N ARG A 2 -41.89 10.01 -55.98
CA ARG A 2 -42.25 11.46 -55.90
C ARG A 2 -42.32 12.02 -54.46
N LEU A 3 -41.66 13.12 -54.03
CA LEU A 3 -41.10 14.32 -54.70
C LEU A 3 -40.25 15.08 -53.67
N VAL A 4 -39.14 15.64 -54.13
CA VAL A 4 -38.43 16.78 -53.52
C VAL A 4 -39.04 18.08 -54.06
N PRO A 5 -39.01 19.21 -53.34
CA PRO A 5 -38.35 20.40 -53.89
C PRO A 5 -37.46 21.12 -52.87
N ALA A 6 -36.22 21.50 -53.13
CA ALA A 6 -35.60 22.53 -53.98
C ALA A 6 -35.81 24.00 -53.55
N LEU A 7 -34.70 24.54 -53.02
CA LEU A 7 -34.09 25.88 -53.19
C LEU A 7 -34.96 27.14 -53.38
N LEU A 8 -34.57 28.16 -52.59
CA LEU A 8 -34.36 29.51 -53.17
C LEU A 8 -33.41 30.35 -52.26
N SER A 9 -32.28 30.71 -52.83
CA SER A 9 -31.30 31.70 -52.33
C SER A 9 -31.82 33.12 -52.62
N PHE A 10 -31.66 34.04 -51.68
CA PHE A 10 -31.65 35.49 -51.93
C PHE A 10 -30.44 36.14 -51.27
N THR A 11 -29.52 36.58 -52.13
CA THR A 11 -28.41 37.47 -51.80
C THR A 11 -28.89 38.93 -51.92
N LEU A 12 -28.74 39.70 -50.85
CA LEU A 12 -28.80 41.16 -50.90
C LEU A 12 -27.53 41.74 -50.29
N THR A 13 -26.68 42.26 -51.14
CA THR A 13 -25.51 43.08 -50.83
C THR A 13 -25.92 44.54 -50.66
N PHE A 14 -25.58 45.16 -49.51
CA PHE A 14 -25.46 46.62 -49.34
C PHE A 14 -24.14 46.93 -48.64
N PRO A 15 -23.38 47.91 -49.19
CA PRO A 15 -22.16 48.34 -48.54
C PRO A 15 -22.45 49.52 -47.59
N PHE A 16 -22.10 49.39 -46.31
CA PHE A 16 -21.98 50.55 -45.41
C PHE A 16 -20.56 50.56 -44.85
N THR A 17 -19.77 51.53 -45.30
CA THR A 17 -18.50 51.93 -44.71
C THR A 17 -18.76 52.87 -43.55
N LEU A 18 -18.38 52.48 -42.33
CA LEU A 18 -18.25 53.41 -41.21
C LEU A 18 -16.81 53.28 -40.66
N PRO A 19 -16.19 54.39 -40.22
CA PRO A 19 -14.80 54.41 -39.80
C PRO A 19 -14.62 53.75 -38.41
N LEU A 20 -13.70 52.85 -38.35
CA LEU A 20 -13.22 52.23 -37.09
C LEU A 20 -12.33 53.23 -36.34
N THR A 21 -12.86 53.85 -35.30
CA THR A 21 -12.05 54.47 -34.25
C THR A 21 -11.63 53.39 -33.25
N SER A 22 -10.37 53.02 -33.32
CA SER A 22 -9.74 52.13 -32.37
C SER A 22 -9.58 52.82 -31.01
N HIS A 23 -10.46 52.49 -30.06
CA HIS A 23 -10.20 52.76 -28.64
C HIS A 23 -9.40 51.61 -28.07
N ALA A 24 -8.13 51.85 -27.77
CA ALA A 24 -7.32 50.93 -26.97
C ALA A 24 -7.94 50.83 -25.58
N GLN A 25 -8.62 49.72 -25.30
CA GLN A 25 -9.02 49.35 -23.94
C GLN A 25 -7.77 48.91 -23.17
N THR A 26 -7.40 49.67 -22.15
CA THR A 26 -6.47 49.25 -21.11
C THR A 26 -7.01 47.98 -20.44
N PRO A 27 -6.23 46.90 -20.32
CA PRO A 27 -6.69 45.70 -19.64
C PRO A 27 -6.98 46.03 -18.17
N SER A 28 -8.21 45.78 -17.75
CA SER A 28 -8.58 45.83 -16.32
C SER A 28 -7.67 44.87 -15.53
N PRO A 29 -7.19 45.28 -14.36
CA PRO A 29 -6.40 44.39 -13.52
C PRO A 29 -7.26 43.17 -13.14
N SER A 30 -6.72 41.99 -13.39
CA SER A 30 -7.34 40.73 -12.95
C SER A 30 -7.60 40.79 -11.45
N PRO A 31 -8.77 40.32 -10.95
CA PRO A 31 -9.01 40.28 -9.51
C PRO A 31 -7.92 39.44 -8.83
N PRO A 32 -7.50 39.83 -7.62
CA PRO A 32 -6.48 39.08 -6.91
C PRO A 32 -6.92 37.62 -6.77
N THR A 33 -6.11 36.72 -7.26
CA THR A 33 -6.31 35.27 -7.10
C THR A 33 -6.45 34.97 -5.61
N ALA A 34 -7.59 34.41 -5.21
CA ALA A 34 -7.78 33.96 -3.85
C ALA A 34 -6.60 33.06 -3.44
N PRO A 35 -6.05 33.21 -2.24
CA PRO A 35 -4.94 32.37 -1.79
C PRO A 35 -5.36 30.90 -1.91
N ALA A 36 -4.47 30.07 -2.47
CA ALA A 36 -4.71 28.65 -2.59
C ALA A 36 -5.12 28.07 -1.22
N PRO A 37 -6.17 27.25 -1.14
CA PRO A 37 -6.61 26.70 0.13
C PRO A 37 -5.44 25.94 0.78
N VAL A 38 -5.14 26.27 2.04
CA VAL A 38 -4.11 25.57 2.83
C VAL A 38 -4.49 24.09 2.88
N PRO A 39 -3.60 23.17 2.46
CA PRO A 39 -3.90 21.74 2.50
C PRO A 39 -4.35 21.32 3.90
N LYS A 40 -5.48 20.62 4.01
CA LYS A 40 -6.00 20.11 5.28
C LYS A 40 -4.99 19.09 5.82
N LYS A 41 -4.36 19.40 6.98
CA LYS A 41 -3.46 18.44 7.63
C LYS A 41 -4.27 17.26 8.19
N ILE A 42 -3.81 16.02 7.96
CA ILE A 42 -4.37 14.80 8.54
C ILE A 42 -3.23 14.05 9.24
N PRO A 43 -3.36 13.71 10.52
CA PRO A 43 -4.44 14.08 11.44
C PRO A 43 -4.51 15.60 11.69
N ALA A 44 -5.74 16.11 11.82
CA ALA A 44 -5.96 17.54 12.11
C ALA A 44 -5.53 17.85 13.56
N PRO A 45 -5.10 19.08 13.86
CA PRO A 45 -4.85 19.50 15.24
C PRO A 45 -6.08 19.28 16.13
N GLY A 46 -5.85 18.84 17.36
CA GLY A 46 -6.87 18.59 18.38
C GLY A 46 -7.04 19.76 19.35
N LEU A 47 -7.40 19.40 20.59
CA LEU A 47 -7.55 20.34 21.69
C LEU A 47 -6.19 20.76 22.25
N SER A 48 -6.10 22.00 22.70
CA SER A 48 -4.97 22.44 23.51
C SER A 48 -5.04 21.81 24.91
N LEU A 49 -3.98 21.12 25.30
CA LEU A 49 -3.85 20.58 26.65
C LEU A 49 -3.55 21.68 27.66
N THR A 50 -4.01 21.51 28.91
CA THR A 50 -3.51 22.32 30.02
C THR A 50 -2.02 22.10 30.23
N THR A 51 -1.29 23.07 30.77
CA THR A 51 0.13 22.92 31.11
C THR A 51 0.36 21.74 32.05
N ALA A 52 -0.55 21.52 33.00
CA ALA A 52 -0.48 20.44 33.98
C ALA A 52 -0.65 19.06 33.30
N ASP A 53 -1.68 18.88 32.46
CA ASP A 53 -1.89 17.60 31.73
C ASP A 53 -0.74 17.30 30.80
N ARG A 54 -0.23 18.30 30.06
CA ARG A 54 0.93 18.12 29.17
C ARG A 54 2.17 17.70 29.95
N ALA A 55 2.45 18.35 31.08
CA ALA A 55 3.60 18.01 31.93
C ALA A 55 3.48 16.58 32.50
N GLU A 56 2.31 16.20 33.01
CA GLU A 56 2.04 14.88 33.58
C GLU A 56 2.20 13.78 32.53
N LEU A 57 1.56 13.93 31.35
CA LEU A 57 1.65 12.95 30.26
C LEU A 57 3.08 12.85 29.69
N THR A 58 3.80 13.96 29.58
CA THR A 58 5.21 13.98 29.13
C THR A 58 6.09 13.23 30.12
N ALA A 59 5.98 13.53 31.40
CA ALA A 59 6.75 12.86 32.45
C ALA A 59 6.41 11.36 32.54
N GLY A 60 5.13 11.01 32.50
CA GLY A 60 4.66 9.61 32.50
C GLY A 60 5.17 8.82 31.32
N THR A 61 5.16 9.42 30.13
CA THR A 61 5.69 8.81 28.90
C THR A 61 7.20 8.59 28.97
N ALA A 62 7.95 9.60 29.44
CA ALA A 62 9.39 9.49 29.60
C ALA A 62 9.77 8.41 30.62
N ALA A 63 9.08 8.36 31.75
CA ALA A 63 9.30 7.34 32.77
C ALA A 63 9.07 5.91 32.25
N LEU A 64 7.94 5.68 31.54
CA LEU A 64 7.64 4.37 30.99
C LEU A 64 8.65 3.97 29.89
N ARG A 65 9.11 4.89 29.06
CA ARG A 65 10.16 4.61 28.06
C ARG A 65 11.47 4.19 28.73
N ALA A 66 11.92 4.93 29.76
CA ALA A 66 13.12 4.57 30.52
C ALA A 66 12.99 3.18 31.18
N GLU A 67 11.81 2.84 31.68
CA GLU A 67 11.50 1.52 32.23
C GLU A 67 11.58 0.42 31.14
N LEU A 68 11.07 0.67 29.95
CA LEU A 68 11.14 -0.26 28.81
C LEU A 68 12.56 -0.45 28.30
N ASP A 69 13.36 0.62 28.24
CA ASP A 69 14.79 0.53 27.88
C ASP A 69 15.58 -0.33 28.88
N ALA A 70 15.26 -0.23 30.18
CA ALA A 70 15.86 -1.08 31.20
C ALA A 70 15.39 -2.54 31.03
N LEU A 71 14.10 -2.76 30.83
CA LEU A 71 13.53 -4.09 30.62
C LEU A 71 14.10 -4.77 29.37
N ALA A 72 14.31 -4.02 28.28
CA ALA A 72 14.94 -4.53 27.06
C ALA A 72 16.36 -5.06 27.32
N ARG A 73 17.13 -4.33 28.15
CA ARG A 73 18.48 -4.79 28.59
C ARG A 73 18.40 -6.03 29.46
N ASP A 74 17.48 -6.06 30.41
CA ASP A 74 17.27 -7.20 31.32
C ASP A 74 16.88 -8.47 30.56
N LEU A 75 16.09 -8.33 29.48
CA LEU A 75 15.62 -9.42 28.62
C LEU A 75 16.56 -9.72 27.43
N SER A 76 17.73 -9.13 27.36
CA SER A 76 18.68 -9.32 26.23
C SER A 76 19.34 -10.71 26.15
N SER A 77 19.16 -11.54 27.18
CA SER A 77 19.61 -12.94 27.17
C SER A 77 18.89 -13.77 26.11
N PRO A 78 19.58 -14.66 25.37
CA PRO A 78 18.93 -15.59 24.45
C PRO A 78 17.81 -16.42 25.08
N ALA A 79 17.92 -16.74 26.37
CA ALA A 79 16.87 -17.46 27.12
C ALA A 79 15.56 -16.65 27.23
N ASP A 80 15.62 -15.34 27.18
CA ASP A 80 14.47 -14.44 27.32
C ASP A 80 13.98 -13.88 25.96
N ALA A 81 14.51 -14.35 24.85
CA ALA A 81 14.19 -13.85 23.50
C ALA A 81 12.67 -13.84 23.20
N ARG A 82 11.92 -14.82 23.71
CA ARG A 82 10.45 -14.86 23.58
C ARG A 82 9.76 -13.72 24.34
N LEU A 83 10.26 -13.35 25.51
CA LEU A 83 9.74 -12.22 26.29
C LEU A 83 10.15 -10.88 25.67
N LEU A 84 11.39 -10.78 25.19
CA LEU A 84 11.86 -9.62 24.46
C LEU A 84 11.01 -9.33 23.21
N ALA A 85 10.54 -10.36 22.51
CA ALA A 85 9.64 -10.23 21.36
C ALA A 85 8.26 -9.67 21.75
N LEU A 86 7.88 -9.64 23.02
CA LEU A 86 6.63 -9.06 23.52
C LEU A 86 6.74 -7.59 23.94
N LEU A 87 7.92 -6.98 23.91
CA LEU A 87 8.08 -5.55 24.24
C LEU A 87 7.15 -4.65 23.42
N PRO A 88 6.90 -4.88 22.13
CA PRO A 88 5.97 -4.07 21.36
C PRO A 88 4.55 -4.02 21.95
N ASP A 89 4.11 -5.08 22.67
CA ASP A 89 2.82 -5.09 23.37
C ASP A 89 2.72 -4.04 24.50
N VAL A 90 3.86 -3.52 24.94
CA VAL A 90 3.95 -2.45 25.94
C VAL A 90 4.34 -1.12 25.30
N GLU A 91 5.23 -1.15 24.32
CA GLU A 91 5.73 0.05 23.62
C GLU A 91 4.63 0.82 22.88
N ILE A 92 3.52 0.16 22.46
CA ILE A 92 2.36 0.82 21.85
C ILE A 92 1.78 1.92 22.73
N PHE A 93 1.78 1.79 24.05
CA PHE A 93 1.18 2.73 24.98
C PHE A 93 1.95 4.05 25.07
N PRO A 94 3.25 4.08 25.42
CA PRO A 94 4.00 5.32 25.42
C PRO A 94 4.16 5.92 24.03
N LYS A 95 4.16 5.11 22.94
CA LYS A 95 4.13 5.64 21.57
C LYS A 95 2.85 6.42 21.33
N ALA A 96 1.68 5.84 21.61
CA ALA A 96 0.38 6.48 21.36
C ALA A 96 0.28 7.84 22.07
N VAL A 97 0.68 7.89 23.33
CA VAL A 97 0.66 9.14 24.13
C VAL A 97 1.68 10.14 23.63
N ALA A 98 2.93 9.73 23.39
CA ALA A 98 3.99 10.61 22.91
C ALA A 98 3.68 11.25 21.55
N TRP A 99 3.11 10.45 20.63
CA TRP A 99 2.76 10.94 19.31
C TRP A 99 1.57 11.89 19.34
N SER A 100 0.56 11.63 20.20
CA SER A 100 -0.53 12.57 20.41
C SER A 100 -0.08 13.88 21.06
N LEU A 101 0.94 13.85 21.96
CA LEU A 101 1.56 15.05 22.52
C LEU A 101 2.36 15.85 21.49
N ALA A 102 3.13 15.15 20.63
CA ALA A 102 3.98 15.79 19.63
C ALA A 102 3.19 16.42 18.48
N ASP A 103 2.07 15.78 18.11
CA ASP A 103 1.25 16.18 16.97
C ASP A 103 0.02 17.02 17.39
N ASP A 104 -0.16 17.29 18.70
CA ASP A 104 -1.34 17.96 19.30
C ASP A 104 -2.68 17.31 18.87
N THR A 105 -2.76 15.96 18.94
CA THR A 105 -3.90 15.19 18.42
C THR A 105 -4.78 14.57 19.51
N PHE A 106 -5.09 15.31 20.55
CA PHE A 106 -6.16 15.00 21.51
C PHE A 106 -7.45 15.65 21.05
N TYR A 107 -8.52 14.90 20.85
CA TYR A 107 -9.77 15.42 20.29
C TYR A 107 -10.91 15.54 21.31
N SER A 108 -10.72 15.03 22.51
CA SER A 108 -11.67 15.15 23.61
C SER A 108 -10.98 15.06 24.98
N PRO A 109 -11.59 15.61 26.04
CA PRO A 109 -11.09 15.44 27.39
C PRO A 109 -11.02 13.97 27.85
N LYS A 110 -11.86 13.09 27.28
CA LYS A 110 -11.82 11.64 27.55
C LYS A 110 -10.52 11.01 27.09
N GLU A 111 -9.94 11.50 25.99
CA GLU A 111 -8.66 10.98 25.49
C GLU A 111 -7.48 11.34 26.40
N ILE A 112 -7.56 12.45 27.14
CA ILE A 112 -6.54 12.81 28.15
C ILE A 112 -6.56 11.79 29.29
N ALA A 113 -7.77 11.49 29.81
CA ALA A 113 -7.93 10.45 30.83
C ALA A 113 -7.51 9.07 30.33
N PHE A 114 -7.83 8.74 29.08
CA PHE A 114 -7.44 7.48 28.46
C PHE A 114 -5.92 7.39 28.26
N ALA A 115 -5.25 8.48 27.88
CA ALA A 115 -3.78 8.49 27.78
C ALA A 115 -3.11 8.19 29.13
N LYS A 116 -3.65 8.72 30.26
CA LYS A 116 -3.18 8.37 31.61
C LYS A 116 -3.41 6.90 31.93
N HIS A 117 -4.57 6.34 31.53
CA HIS A 117 -4.87 4.91 31.65
C HIS A 117 -3.87 4.06 30.87
N LEU A 118 -3.57 4.37 29.60
CA LEU A 118 -2.60 3.65 28.79
C LEU A 118 -1.20 3.63 29.43
N LEU A 119 -0.76 4.76 30.02
CA LEU A 119 0.52 4.80 30.72
C LEU A 119 0.54 3.91 31.96
N ALA A 120 -0.59 3.79 32.68
CA ALA A 120 -0.73 2.88 33.82
C ALA A 120 -0.71 1.41 33.37
N GLU A 121 -1.46 1.05 32.32
CA GLU A 121 -1.47 -0.29 31.73
C GLU A 121 -0.07 -0.67 31.21
N GLY A 122 0.62 0.25 30.56
CA GLY A 122 1.98 0.03 30.10
C GLY A 122 2.95 -0.31 31.23
N ARG A 123 2.87 0.38 32.38
CA ARG A 123 3.67 0.03 33.57
C ARG A 123 3.30 -1.34 34.14
N GLU A 124 2.02 -1.66 34.18
CA GLU A 124 1.57 -2.97 34.65
C GLU A 124 2.14 -4.10 33.76
N ARG A 125 1.99 -4.00 32.43
CA ARG A 125 2.54 -4.99 31.49
C ARG A 125 4.08 -5.04 31.58
N ALA A 126 4.76 -3.93 31.75
CA ALA A 126 6.21 -3.91 31.95
C ALA A 126 6.62 -4.66 33.23
N ALA A 127 5.89 -4.44 34.34
CA ALA A 127 6.10 -5.16 35.59
C ALA A 127 5.83 -6.66 35.48
N GLN A 128 4.81 -7.05 34.70
CA GLN A 128 4.49 -8.45 34.41
C GLN A 128 5.60 -9.11 33.59
N LEU A 129 6.10 -8.47 32.51
CA LEU A 129 7.23 -8.98 31.73
C LEU A 129 8.50 -9.14 32.55
N ARG A 130 8.79 -8.20 33.48
CA ARG A 130 9.92 -8.31 34.42
C ARG A 130 9.83 -9.56 35.30
N LYS A 131 8.59 -9.98 35.63
CA LYS A 131 8.31 -11.24 36.33
C LYS A 131 8.24 -12.45 35.37
N LYS A 132 8.65 -12.28 34.12
CA LYS A 132 8.58 -13.29 33.07
C LYS A 132 7.16 -13.83 32.81
N ASN A 133 6.15 -12.98 32.96
CA ASN A 133 4.74 -13.29 32.78
C ASN A 133 4.09 -12.33 31.77
N ALA A 134 3.21 -12.87 30.92
CA ALA A 134 2.50 -12.09 29.89
C ALA A 134 1.02 -12.58 29.82
N PRO A 135 0.19 -12.25 30.83
CA PRO A 135 -1.17 -12.80 30.93
C PRO A 135 -2.08 -12.38 29.78
N TRP A 136 -1.83 -11.28 29.11
CA TRP A 136 -2.60 -10.83 27.95
C TRP A 136 -2.53 -11.78 26.75
N LEU A 137 -1.52 -12.67 26.68
CA LEU A 137 -1.45 -13.70 25.64
C LEU A 137 -2.58 -14.74 25.75
N HIS A 138 -3.11 -14.92 26.95
CA HIS A 138 -4.17 -15.89 27.26
C HIS A 138 -5.51 -15.20 27.58
N ALA A 139 -5.57 -13.87 27.48
CA ALA A 139 -6.77 -13.11 27.73
C ALA A 139 -7.86 -13.41 26.68
N ARG A 140 -9.11 -13.14 27.05
CA ARG A 140 -10.30 -13.26 26.20
C ARG A 140 -10.97 -11.89 26.06
N GLY A 141 -11.87 -11.77 25.11
CA GLY A 141 -12.59 -10.52 24.83
C GLY A 141 -11.76 -9.59 23.95
N LEU A 142 -11.72 -8.31 24.33
CA LEU A 142 -11.01 -7.25 23.62
C LEU A 142 -9.57 -7.17 24.12
N ILE A 143 -8.61 -7.27 23.23
CA ILE A 143 -7.19 -7.28 23.57
C ILE A 143 -6.48 -6.33 22.61
N VAL A 144 -5.63 -5.43 23.13
CA VAL A 144 -4.72 -4.64 22.33
C VAL A 144 -3.31 -5.19 22.43
N ARG A 145 -2.63 -5.28 21.29
CA ARG A 145 -1.27 -5.78 21.17
C ARG A 145 -0.46 -4.92 20.22
N GLY A 146 0.84 -5.15 20.17
CA GLY A 146 1.76 -4.48 19.27
C GLY A 146 2.74 -5.43 18.60
N TYR A 147 3.33 -4.96 17.51
CA TYR A 147 4.46 -5.61 16.86
C TYR A 147 5.44 -4.55 16.35
N ARG A 148 6.68 -4.95 16.08
CA ARG A 148 7.69 -4.07 15.48
C ARG A 148 7.74 -4.34 13.98
N SER A 149 7.42 -3.31 13.19
CA SER A 149 7.44 -3.40 11.74
C SER A 149 8.87 -3.58 11.21
N LYS A 150 9.01 -4.44 10.22
CA LYS A 150 10.27 -4.65 9.50
C LYS A 150 10.60 -3.50 8.54
N LEU A 151 9.58 -2.75 8.08
CA LEU A 151 9.78 -1.66 7.13
C LEU A 151 10.71 -0.58 7.66
N ASP A 152 10.40 -0.08 8.86
CA ASP A 152 11.00 1.13 9.44
C ASP A 152 11.36 0.99 10.93
N GLY A 153 11.16 -0.20 11.52
CA GLY A 153 11.39 -0.45 12.94
C GLY A 153 10.35 0.14 13.88
N SER A 154 9.31 0.81 13.37
CA SER A 154 8.27 1.41 14.20
C SER A 154 7.40 0.35 14.88
N VAL A 155 6.94 0.65 16.09
CA VAL A 155 5.96 -0.18 16.80
C VAL A 155 4.57 0.18 16.31
N GLN A 156 3.77 -0.82 15.91
CA GLN A 156 2.42 -0.64 15.40
C GLN A 156 1.41 -1.44 16.24
N PRO A 157 0.26 -0.84 16.61
CA PRO A 157 -0.76 -1.52 17.39
C PRO A 157 -1.71 -2.34 16.52
N TYR A 158 -2.29 -3.38 17.10
CA TYR A 158 -3.46 -4.09 16.56
C TYR A 158 -4.42 -4.50 17.67
N GLY A 159 -5.69 -4.68 17.32
CA GLY A 159 -6.71 -5.22 18.22
C GLY A 159 -7.01 -6.68 17.91
N LEU A 160 -7.40 -7.42 18.93
CA LEU A 160 -7.97 -8.76 18.81
C LEU A 160 -9.32 -8.81 19.50
N VAL A 161 -10.24 -9.61 18.93
CA VAL A 161 -11.43 -10.08 19.65
C VAL A 161 -11.33 -11.61 19.70
N ILE A 162 -11.19 -12.15 20.91
CA ILE A 162 -11.15 -13.59 21.18
C ILE A 162 -12.33 -13.92 22.06
N ASN A 163 -13.45 -14.31 21.47
CA ASN A 163 -14.67 -14.64 22.17
C ASN A 163 -14.48 -15.88 23.09
N LEU A 164 -15.38 -16.05 24.07
CA LEU A 164 -15.29 -17.15 25.05
C LEU A 164 -15.44 -18.53 24.41
N ASP A 165 -16.10 -18.62 23.26
CA ASP A 165 -16.30 -19.84 22.48
C ASP A 165 -15.08 -20.25 21.62
N VAL A 166 -14.01 -19.44 21.63
CA VAL A 166 -12.75 -19.71 20.91
C VAL A 166 -11.73 -20.31 21.86
N ASP A 167 -11.08 -21.40 21.48
CA ASP A 167 -9.87 -21.89 22.15
C ASP A 167 -8.65 -21.59 21.27
N PRO A 168 -7.84 -20.55 21.59
CA PRO A 168 -6.69 -20.17 20.77
C PRO A 168 -5.49 -21.12 20.91
N SER A 169 -5.57 -22.18 21.72
CA SER A 169 -4.56 -23.22 21.81
C SER A 169 -4.70 -24.31 20.73
N VAL A 170 -5.85 -24.35 20.06
CA VAL A 170 -6.11 -25.26 18.93
C VAL A 170 -6.22 -24.48 17.61
N PRO A 171 -5.97 -25.13 16.45
CA PRO A 171 -6.08 -24.46 15.15
C PRO A 171 -7.45 -23.78 14.96
N THR A 172 -7.47 -22.45 15.00
CA THR A 172 -8.68 -21.63 15.06
C THR A 172 -8.80 -20.76 13.83
N PRO A 173 -10.01 -20.56 13.28
CA PRO A 173 -10.24 -19.61 12.20
C PRO A 173 -9.91 -18.16 12.62
N LEU A 174 -9.51 -17.35 11.63
CA LEU A 174 -9.26 -15.92 11.83
C LEU A 174 -9.97 -15.08 10.77
N MET A 175 -10.54 -13.95 11.18
CA MET A 175 -10.99 -12.90 10.27
C MET A 175 -10.15 -11.65 10.47
N VAL A 176 -9.62 -11.09 9.38
CA VAL A 176 -9.03 -9.75 9.37
C VAL A 176 -10.14 -8.75 9.11
N TRP A 177 -10.39 -7.84 10.05
CA TRP A 177 -11.35 -6.76 9.92
C TRP A 177 -10.65 -5.45 9.57
N LEU A 178 -10.90 -4.92 8.37
CA LEU A 178 -10.32 -3.69 7.86
C LEU A 178 -11.18 -2.47 8.22
N LEU A 179 -10.52 -1.41 8.70
CA LEU A 179 -11.19 -0.26 9.29
C LEU A 179 -11.78 0.69 8.25
N GLY A 180 -12.94 1.22 8.55
CA GLY A 180 -13.53 2.35 7.84
C GLY A 180 -12.74 3.65 8.05
N ARG A 181 -13.11 4.73 7.31
CA ARG A 181 -12.44 6.03 7.39
C ARG A 181 -12.48 6.60 8.81
N GLY A 182 -11.33 7.09 9.27
CA GLY A 182 -11.18 7.68 10.59
C GLY A 182 -10.03 8.68 10.64
N GLU A 183 -10.26 9.94 10.20
CA GLU A 183 -9.23 10.99 10.09
C GLU A 183 -8.68 11.45 11.46
N LYS A 184 -9.35 11.09 12.54
CA LYS A 184 -8.94 11.33 13.93
C LYS A 184 -8.48 10.06 14.66
N ARG A 185 -8.46 8.92 13.97
CA ARG A 185 -8.08 7.64 14.57
C ARG A 185 -6.55 7.49 14.59
N THR A 186 -5.89 8.35 15.37
CA THR A 186 -4.48 8.17 15.72
C THR A 186 -4.29 6.92 16.58
N GLU A 187 -3.07 6.56 16.95
CA GLU A 187 -2.80 5.41 17.81
C GLU A 187 -3.59 5.46 19.11
N LEU A 188 -3.68 6.63 19.75
CA LEU A 188 -4.43 6.83 20.99
C LEU A 188 -5.93 6.53 20.78
N ALA A 189 -6.53 7.12 19.77
CA ALA A 189 -7.94 6.89 19.45
C ALA A 189 -8.22 5.45 19.00
N PHE A 190 -7.29 4.84 18.26
CA PHE A 190 -7.39 3.43 17.86
C PHE A 190 -7.41 2.50 19.08
N LEU A 191 -6.49 2.66 20.02
CA LEU A 191 -6.43 1.85 21.24
C LEU A 191 -7.71 2.03 22.06
N ALA A 192 -8.20 3.27 22.21
CA ALA A 192 -9.46 3.55 22.90
C ALA A 192 -10.66 2.86 22.25
N GLU A 193 -10.75 2.88 20.91
CA GLU A 193 -11.82 2.17 20.19
C GLU A 193 -11.71 0.64 20.36
N ARG A 194 -10.49 0.09 20.41
CA ARG A 194 -10.29 -1.37 20.54
C ARG A 194 -10.63 -1.88 21.94
N GLU A 195 -10.39 -1.09 22.98
CA GLU A 195 -10.79 -1.43 24.33
C GLU A 195 -12.29 -1.19 24.61
N ALA A 196 -12.91 -0.27 23.88
CA ALA A 196 -14.32 0.10 24.09
C ALA A 196 -15.30 -0.91 23.47
N GLY A 197 -14.93 -1.62 22.40
CA GLY A 197 -15.87 -2.54 21.76
C GLY A 197 -15.34 -3.27 20.52
N PRO A 198 -16.06 -4.33 20.14
CA PRO A 198 -15.72 -5.12 18.95
C PRO A 198 -16.06 -4.36 17.66
N PRO A 199 -15.55 -4.81 16.50
CA PRO A 199 -15.94 -4.26 15.21
C PRO A 199 -17.39 -4.64 14.86
N GLN A 200 -17.88 -4.09 13.74
CA GLN A 200 -19.26 -4.29 13.28
C GLN A 200 -19.61 -5.75 12.93
N LEU A 201 -18.62 -6.57 12.62
CA LEU A 201 -18.76 -7.98 12.30
C LEU A 201 -17.82 -8.79 13.18
N THR A 202 -18.36 -9.77 13.91
CA THR A 202 -17.61 -10.69 14.79
C THR A 202 -18.21 -12.08 14.66
N PRO A 203 -17.77 -12.88 13.67
CA PRO A 203 -18.27 -14.23 13.46
C PRO A 203 -18.01 -15.14 14.69
N LYS A 204 -18.93 -16.05 14.96
CA LYS A 204 -18.80 -17.01 16.07
C LYS A 204 -17.65 -17.99 15.83
N GLY A 205 -16.94 -18.36 16.91
CA GLY A 205 -15.83 -19.32 16.83
C GLY A 205 -14.62 -18.82 16.03
N VAL A 206 -14.52 -17.53 15.76
CA VAL A 206 -13.47 -16.92 14.92
C VAL A 206 -12.72 -15.85 15.72
N VAL A 207 -11.39 -15.90 15.69
CA VAL A 207 -10.56 -14.79 16.19
C VAL A 207 -10.67 -13.63 15.20
N THR A 208 -10.97 -12.43 15.69
CA THR A 208 -10.98 -11.24 14.84
C THR A 208 -9.73 -10.41 15.08
N LEU A 209 -8.92 -10.24 14.04
CA LEU A 209 -7.78 -9.34 14.00
C LEU A 209 -8.21 -7.99 13.41
N ILE A 210 -7.93 -6.90 14.11
CA ILE A 210 -8.16 -5.55 13.66
C ILE A 210 -6.80 -4.84 13.55
N PRO A 211 -6.14 -4.85 12.38
CA PRO A 211 -4.89 -4.10 12.19
C PRO A 211 -5.15 -2.61 12.23
N TYR A 212 -4.18 -1.82 12.68
CA TYR A 212 -4.25 -0.36 12.65
C TYR A 212 -4.24 0.18 11.21
N GLY A 213 -3.56 -0.55 10.29
CA GLY A 213 -3.42 -0.17 8.89
C GLY A 213 -2.57 1.09 8.71
N ARG A 214 -1.76 1.45 9.70
CA ARG A 214 -0.96 2.68 9.73
C ARG A 214 -1.78 3.92 9.40
N PHE A 215 -2.89 4.10 10.14
CA PHE A 215 -3.79 5.25 10.02
C PHE A 215 -4.78 5.16 8.83
N CYS A 216 -5.25 6.32 8.32
CA CYS A 216 -6.41 6.44 7.42
C CYS A 216 -5.99 6.44 5.93
N ASN A 217 -5.38 5.35 5.44
CA ASN A 217 -4.82 5.25 4.09
C ASN A 217 -5.46 4.18 3.20
N ALA A 218 -6.61 3.61 3.60
CA ALA A 218 -7.29 2.53 2.90
C ALA A 218 -6.43 1.27 2.69
N THR A 219 -5.58 0.96 3.66
CA THR A 219 -4.65 -0.19 3.60
C THR A 219 -3.78 -0.18 2.34
N LYS A 220 -3.33 0.99 1.91
CA LYS A 220 -2.43 1.13 0.77
C LYS A 220 -0.96 1.18 1.22
N PHE A 221 -0.05 0.67 0.42
CA PHE A 221 1.41 0.66 0.66
C PHE A 221 1.79 0.12 2.05
N ALA A 222 2.43 0.92 2.91
CA ALA A 222 2.78 0.50 4.25
C ALA A 222 1.57 0.09 5.11
N GLY A 223 0.36 0.57 4.78
CA GLY A 223 -0.89 0.10 5.40
C GLY A 223 -1.24 -1.33 5.02
N GLU A 224 -0.94 -1.76 3.80
CA GLU A 224 -1.07 -3.15 3.34
C GLU A 224 -0.04 -4.05 4.05
N VAL A 225 1.21 -3.59 4.10
CA VAL A 225 2.27 -4.32 4.84
C VAL A 225 1.91 -4.48 6.31
N ASP A 226 1.32 -3.45 6.93
CA ASP A 226 0.83 -3.50 8.32
C ASP A 226 -0.18 -4.62 8.55
N VAL A 227 -1.12 -4.82 7.62
CA VAL A 227 -2.08 -5.94 7.71
C VAL A 227 -1.37 -7.29 7.71
N MET A 228 -0.40 -7.48 6.82
CA MET A 228 0.33 -8.74 6.69
C MET A 228 1.27 -8.96 7.89
N GLU A 229 1.94 -7.92 8.38
CA GLU A 229 2.79 -8.00 9.57
C GLU A 229 1.97 -8.26 10.85
N ALA A 230 0.80 -7.62 11.01
CA ALA A 230 -0.11 -7.89 12.12
C ALA A 230 -0.63 -9.34 12.08
N LEU A 231 -1.01 -9.84 10.90
CA LEU A 231 -1.40 -11.24 10.72
C LEU A 231 -0.26 -12.19 11.07
N ALA A 232 0.96 -11.90 10.65
CA ALA A 232 2.15 -12.69 11.01
C ALA A 232 2.41 -12.66 12.52
N ALA A 233 2.25 -11.51 13.17
CA ALA A 233 2.39 -11.37 14.62
C ALA A 233 1.34 -12.21 15.39
N VAL A 234 0.08 -12.21 14.93
CA VAL A 234 -0.96 -13.07 15.52
C VAL A 234 -0.61 -14.54 15.36
N ARG A 235 -0.23 -14.99 14.17
CA ARG A 235 0.14 -16.38 13.89
C ARG A 235 1.37 -16.86 14.68
N ALA A 236 2.25 -15.95 15.09
CA ALA A 236 3.41 -16.29 15.92
C ALA A 236 3.03 -16.64 17.38
N HIS A 237 1.84 -16.18 17.84
CA HIS A 237 1.42 -16.34 19.24
C HIS A 237 0.15 -17.18 19.44
N TYR A 238 -0.65 -17.36 18.38
CA TYR A 238 -1.91 -18.09 18.43
C TYR A 238 -1.95 -19.15 17.33
N ALA A 239 -2.53 -20.30 17.63
CA ALA A 239 -2.70 -21.39 16.68
C ALA A 239 -3.80 -21.06 15.66
N ILE A 240 -3.46 -20.26 14.65
CA ILE A 240 -4.39 -19.90 13.57
C ILE A 240 -4.32 -20.95 12.46
N ASP A 241 -5.49 -21.44 12.04
CA ASP A 241 -5.61 -22.35 10.91
C ASP A 241 -5.33 -21.59 9.59
N PRO A 242 -4.27 -21.93 8.84
CA PRO A 242 -3.89 -21.22 7.62
C PRO A 242 -4.90 -21.40 6.47
N LEU A 243 -5.80 -22.37 6.56
CA LEU A 243 -6.84 -22.61 5.57
C LEU A 243 -8.14 -21.86 5.88
N ARG A 244 -8.28 -21.29 7.09
CA ARG A 244 -9.48 -20.62 7.55
C ARG A 244 -9.23 -19.17 7.95
N ILE A 245 -8.54 -18.41 7.06
CA ILE A 245 -8.29 -16.98 7.22
C ILE A 245 -9.19 -16.22 6.25
N ALA A 246 -10.05 -15.35 6.77
CA ALA A 246 -10.97 -14.53 5.99
C ALA A 246 -10.62 -13.04 6.08
N VAL A 247 -11.11 -12.23 5.12
CA VAL A 247 -10.94 -10.77 5.12
C VAL A 247 -12.27 -10.07 4.95
N ALA A 248 -12.52 -9.03 5.75
CA ALA A 248 -13.74 -8.24 5.69
C ALA A 248 -13.47 -6.79 6.10
N GLY A 249 -14.37 -5.89 5.70
CA GLY A 249 -14.32 -4.49 6.10
C GLY A 249 -15.51 -3.71 5.58
N PHE A 250 -15.75 -2.53 6.14
CA PHE A 250 -16.85 -1.67 5.76
C PHE A 250 -16.37 -0.27 5.38
N SER A 251 -17.03 0.39 4.42
CA SER A 251 -16.67 1.73 3.95
C SER A 251 -15.25 1.74 3.34
N MET A 252 -14.34 2.55 3.85
CA MET A 252 -12.94 2.50 3.46
C MET A 252 -12.35 1.09 3.64
N GLY A 253 -12.73 0.36 4.72
CA GLY A 253 -12.36 -1.03 4.92
C GLY A 253 -12.95 -1.97 3.86
N GLY A 254 -14.12 -1.66 3.32
CA GLY A 254 -14.69 -2.36 2.16
C GLY A 254 -13.85 -2.15 0.89
N GLY A 255 -13.35 -0.93 0.66
CA GLY A 255 -12.38 -0.65 -0.41
C GLY A 255 -11.06 -1.39 -0.21
N SER A 256 -10.57 -1.43 1.03
CA SER A 256 -9.39 -2.22 1.41
C SER A 256 -9.60 -3.71 1.17
N THR A 257 -10.81 -4.22 1.44
CA THR A 257 -11.15 -5.63 1.19
C THR A 257 -11.17 -5.92 -0.32
N TRP A 258 -11.75 -5.04 -1.14
CA TRP A 258 -11.69 -5.17 -2.60
C TRP A 258 -10.26 -5.17 -3.14
N HIS A 259 -9.36 -4.41 -2.51
CA HIS A 259 -7.95 -4.42 -2.87
C HIS A 259 -7.24 -5.72 -2.44
N LEU A 260 -7.29 -6.05 -1.14
CA LEU A 260 -6.49 -7.16 -0.60
C LEU A 260 -7.02 -8.54 -1.01
N ALA A 261 -8.33 -8.71 -1.19
CA ALA A 261 -8.92 -10.01 -1.53
C ALA A 261 -8.37 -10.58 -2.84
N PRO A 262 -8.43 -9.88 -4.00
CA PRO A 262 -7.94 -10.44 -5.25
C PRO A 262 -6.42 -10.46 -5.36
N HIS A 263 -5.69 -9.52 -4.70
CA HIS A 263 -4.22 -9.50 -4.74
C HIS A 263 -3.57 -10.62 -3.92
N TYR A 264 -4.28 -11.13 -2.91
CA TYR A 264 -3.84 -12.24 -2.06
C TYR A 264 -4.86 -13.37 -2.05
N SER A 265 -5.47 -13.66 -3.21
CA SER A 265 -6.59 -14.61 -3.33
C SER A 265 -6.24 -16.03 -2.81
N GLY A 266 -4.99 -16.43 -2.87
CA GLY A 266 -4.51 -17.69 -2.31
C GLY A 266 -4.40 -17.72 -0.77
N LEU A 267 -4.53 -16.57 -0.09
CA LEU A 267 -4.46 -16.47 1.37
C LEU A 267 -5.83 -16.65 2.05
N TRP A 268 -6.88 -16.08 1.44
CA TRP A 268 -8.20 -15.98 2.07
C TRP A 268 -9.10 -17.16 1.75
N CYS A 269 -9.87 -17.63 2.73
CA CYS A 269 -10.93 -18.61 2.51
C CYS A 269 -12.28 -17.95 2.13
N ALA A 270 -12.47 -16.70 2.49
CA ALA A 270 -13.64 -15.91 2.14
C ALA A 270 -13.35 -14.42 2.23
N ALA A 271 -14.06 -13.59 1.46
CA ALA A 271 -13.98 -12.14 1.52
C ALA A 271 -15.38 -11.51 1.70
N SER A 272 -15.47 -10.43 2.51
CA SER A 272 -16.73 -9.69 2.68
C SER A 272 -16.49 -8.17 2.62
N PRO A 273 -16.42 -7.58 1.41
CA PRO A 273 -16.36 -6.13 1.23
C PRO A 273 -17.73 -5.49 1.42
N GLY A 274 -17.82 -4.52 2.33
CA GLY A 274 -19.04 -3.76 2.63
C GLY A 274 -18.91 -2.31 2.20
N ALA A 275 -19.80 -1.80 1.34
CA ALA A 275 -19.99 -0.38 1.02
C ALA A 275 -18.68 0.39 0.75
N GLY A 276 -17.76 -0.20 -0.04
CA GLY A 276 -16.43 0.31 -0.32
C GLY A 276 -16.31 1.01 -1.68
N PHE A 277 -15.10 1.01 -2.23
CA PHE A 277 -14.77 1.47 -3.58
C PHE A 277 -13.83 0.45 -4.23
N ALA A 278 -13.88 0.32 -5.55
CA ALA A 278 -13.18 -0.72 -6.30
C ALA A 278 -12.28 -0.17 -7.43
N GLU A 279 -12.45 1.09 -7.79
CA GLU A 279 -11.69 1.75 -8.85
C GLU A 279 -11.17 3.13 -8.43
N THR A 280 -9.92 3.39 -8.70
CA THR A 280 -9.25 4.65 -8.35
C THR A 280 -9.85 5.87 -9.07
N PRO A 281 -10.01 5.90 -10.42
CA PRO A 281 -10.46 7.09 -11.12
C PRO A 281 -11.89 7.51 -10.75
N ILE A 282 -12.77 6.55 -10.46
CA ILE A 282 -14.15 6.80 -10.05
C ILE A 282 -14.16 7.33 -8.61
N PHE A 283 -13.51 6.61 -7.69
CA PHE A 283 -13.47 6.99 -6.28
C PHE A 283 -12.83 8.35 -6.05
N THR A 284 -11.70 8.64 -6.72
CA THR A 284 -10.98 9.92 -6.58
C THR A 284 -11.58 11.03 -7.42
N LYS A 285 -12.50 10.71 -8.33
CA LYS A 285 -13.02 11.61 -9.37
C LYS A 285 -11.91 12.24 -10.21
N ALA A 286 -10.84 11.47 -10.46
CA ALA A 286 -9.63 11.98 -11.12
C ALA A 286 -9.86 12.40 -12.57
N LEU A 287 -10.86 11.84 -13.23
CA LEU A 287 -11.25 12.13 -14.63
C LEU A 287 -12.47 13.04 -14.73
N ALA A 288 -12.94 13.64 -13.63
CA ALA A 288 -14.09 14.55 -13.66
C ALA A 288 -13.78 15.83 -14.45
N PRO A 289 -14.78 16.43 -15.13
CA PRO A 289 -14.61 17.69 -15.84
C PRO A 289 -13.99 18.79 -14.95
N GLY A 290 -13.06 19.55 -15.48
CA GLY A 290 -12.35 20.63 -14.75
C GLY A 290 -11.22 20.17 -13.85
N LYS A 291 -10.91 18.87 -13.79
CA LYS A 291 -9.70 18.36 -13.13
C LYS A 291 -8.50 18.44 -14.06
N GLU A 292 -7.32 18.62 -13.47
CA GLU A 292 -6.05 18.54 -14.19
C GLU A 292 -5.91 17.17 -14.87
N THR A 293 -5.51 17.18 -16.15
CA THR A 293 -5.25 15.93 -16.89
C THR A 293 -4.08 15.19 -16.26
N ARG A 294 -4.34 13.94 -15.90
CA ARG A 294 -3.32 13.07 -15.32
C ARG A 294 -2.41 12.51 -16.41
N PRO A 295 -1.08 12.47 -16.21
CA PRO A 295 -0.17 11.84 -17.17
C PRO A 295 -0.54 10.37 -17.43
N ALA A 296 -0.24 9.89 -18.65
CA ALA A 296 -0.57 8.52 -19.04
C ALA A 296 0.06 7.47 -18.11
N TRP A 297 1.31 7.69 -17.66
CA TRP A 297 1.98 6.78 -16.73
C TRP A 297 1.28 6.70 -15.37
N GLU A 298 0.73 7.82 -14.84
CA GLU A 298 -0.02 7.82 -13.58
C GLU A 298 -1.34 7.06 -13.73
N GLN A 299 -2.02 7.19 -14.87
CA GLN A 299 -3.24 6.42 -15.13
C GLN A 299 -2.98 4.91 -15.18
N LEU A 300 -1.83 4.49 -15.71
CA LEU A 300 -1.39 3.09 -15.66
C LEU A 300 -1.16 2.62 -14.22
N LEU A 301 -0.57 3.47 -13.37
CA LEU A 301 -0.28 3.15 -11.97
C LEU A 301 -1.54 3.01 -11.10
N TRP A 302 -2.71 3.55 -11.50
CA TRP A 302 -3.96 3.31 -10.79
C TRP A 302 -4.33 1.82 -10.75
N ARG A 303 -3.92 1.04 -11.76
CA ARG A 303 -4.13 -0.42 -11.84
C ARG A 303 -3.56 -1.17 -10.64
N HIS A 304 -2.65 -0.57 -9.90
CA HIS A 304 -2.13 -1.13 -8.65
C HIS A 304 -3.23 -1.39 -7.60
N TYR A 305 -4.33 -0.63 -7.64
CA TYR A 305 -5.42 -0.70 -6.65
C TYR A 305 -6.79 -1.02 -7.25
N GLU A 306 -6.87 -1.37 -8.53
CA GLU A 306 -8.14 -1.63 -9.22
C GLU A 306 -8.51 -3.12 -9.16
N ALA A 307 -9.55 -3.43 -8.37
CA ALA A 307 -10.05 -4.80 -8.24
C ALA A 307 -10.82 -5.28 -9.48
N THR A 308 -11.47 -4.36 -10.21
CA THR A 308 -12.32 -4.69 -11.38
C THR A 308 -11.51 -5.25 -12.54
N GLY A 309 -10.23 -4.89 -12.64
CA GLY A 309 -9.32 -5.35 -13.70
C GLY A 309 -8.72 -6.74 -13.46
N ILE A 310 -8.88 -7.30 -12.26
CA ILE A 310 -8.35 -8.61 -11.86
C ILE A 310 -9.43 -9.49 -11.22
N ALA A 311 -10.67 -9.36 -11.70
CA ALA A 311 -11.82 -10.06 -11.13
C ALA A 311 -11.74 -11.59 -11.25
N ALA A 312 -10.95 -12.14 -12.17
CA ALA A 312 -10.71 -13.58 -12.27
C ALA A 312 -10.07 -14.18 -11.01
N ASN A 313 -9.34 -13.37 -10.21
CA ASN A 313 -8.72 -13.82 -8.95
C ASN A 313 -9.75 -14.22 -7.88
N PHE A 314 -11.02 -13.88 -8.07
CA PHE A 314 -12.10 -14.34 -7.21
C PHE A 314 -12.65 -15.72 -7.57
N PHE A 315 -12.12 -16.39 -8.62
CA PHE A 315 -12.58 -17.72 -9.03
C PHE A 315 -12.56 -18.75 -7.88
N ASN A 316 -11.46 -18.78 -7.12
CA ASN A 316 -11.28 -19.67 -5.96
C ASN A 316 -11.64 -18.99 -4.62
N LEU A 317 -12.12 -17.73 -4.62
CA LEU A 317 -12.36 -16.95 -3.42
C LEU A 317 -13.85 -16.56 -3.29
N PRO A 318 -14.64 -17.30 -2.49
CA PRO A 318 -16.01 -16.93 -2.17
C PRO A 318 -16.09 -15.51 -1.61
N THR A 319 -16.89 -14.65 -2.26
CA THR A 319 -16.99 -13.23 -1.91
C THR A 319 -18.44 -12.81 -1.71
N LEU A 320 -18.71 -12.18 -0.56
CA LEU A 320 -20.04 -11.70 -0.14
C LEU A 320 -20.03 -10.18 -0.06
N ALA A 321 -20.46 -9.50 -1.12
CA ALA A 321 -20.46 -8.04 -1.16
C ALA A 321 -21.74 -7.48 -0.49
N TYR A 322 -21.56 -6.53 0.44
CA TYR A 322 -22.67 -5.83 1.08
C TYR A 322 -22.77 -4.37 0.62
N THR A 323 -24.01 -3.88 0.47
CA THR A 323 -24.30 -2.45 0.34
C THR A 323 -25.74 -2.14 0.76
N GLY A 324 -26.01 -0.91 1.22
CA GLY A 324 -27.37 -0.40 1.31
C GLY A 324 -27.90 0.01 -0.08
N ASP A 325 -29.20 -0.11 -0.33
CA ASP A 325 -29.80 0.30 -1.61
C ASP A 325 -29.79 1.81 -1.83
N LYS A 326 -29.74 2.60 -0.74
CA LYS A 326 -29.60 4.07 -0.72
C LYS A 326 -28.18 4.55 -0.44
N ASP A 327 -27.18 3.64 -0.45
CA ASP A 327 -25.81 3.99 -0.18
C ASP A 327 -25.17 4.66 -1.41
N GLY A 328 -24.55 5.83 -1.22
CA GLY A 328 -23.81 6.52 -2.28
C GLY A 328 -22.57 5.75 -2.78
N GLN A 329 -22.11 4.72 -2.05
CA GLN A 329 -21.02 3.82 -2.44
C GLN A 329 -21.51 2.48 -3.04
N LYS A 330 -22.79 2.37 -3.38
CA LYS A 330 -23.37 1.19 -4.05
C LYS A 330 -22.68 0.91 -5.40
N GLU A 331 -22.21 1.95 -6.07
CA GLU A 331 -21.52 1.89 -7.37
C GLU A 331 -20.38 0.85 -7.37
N ALA A 332 -19.57 0.75 -6.31
CA ALA A 332 -18.49 -0.23 -6.23
C ALA A 332 -19.00 -1.69 -6.35
N SER A 333 -20.12 -2.00 -5.70
CA SER A 333 -20.72 -3.33 -5.79
C SER A 333 -21.30 -3.62 -7.18
N ASP A 334 -21.83 -2.59 -7.87
CA ASP A 334 -22.33 -2.71 -9.25
C ASP A 334 -21.18 -2.91 -10.23
N LEU A 335 -20.09 -2.14 -10.10
CA LEU A 335 -18.88 -2.27 -10.92
C LEU A 335 -18.23 -3.66 -10.76
N MET A 336 -18.11 -4.15 -9.52
CA MET A 336 -17.56 -5.47 -9.26
C MET A 336 -18.48 -6.59 -9.78
N ALA A 337 -19.80 -6.46 -9.67
CA ALA A 337 -20.73 -7.43 -10.26
C ALA A 337 -20.57 -7.51 -11.79
N ALA A 338 -20.42 -6.37 -12.45
CA ALA A 338 -20.13 -6.32 -13.90
C ALA A 338 -18.75 -6.93 -14.23
N ALA A 339 -17.72 -6.71 -13.38
CA ALA A 339 -16.40 -7.30 -13.54
C ALA A 339 -16.44 -8.83 -13.40
N PHE A 340 -17.13 -9.36 -12.40
CA PHE A 340 -17.35 -10.80 -12.24
C PHE A 340 -18.06 -11.40 -13.46
N ALA A 341 -19.11 -10.74 -13.95
CA ALA A 341 -19.86 -11.21 -15.14
C ALA A 341 -18.97 -11.27 -16.39
N ARG A 342 -18.02 -10.34 -16.58
CA ARG A 342 -17.05 -10.40 -17.70
C ARG A 342 -16.16 -11.63 -17.66
N GLU A 343 -15.85 -12.12 -16.46
CA GLU A 343 -15.08 -13.36 -16.25
C GLU A 343 -15.96 -14.62 -16.19
N GLY A 344 -17.28 -14.50 -16.44
CA GLY A 344 -18.20 -15.63 -16.31
C GLY A 344 -18.53 -16.03 -14.86
N LEU A 345 -18.17 -15.17 -13.90
CA LEU A 345 -18.39 -15.38 -12.47
C LEU A 345 -19.66 -14.66 -12.00
N LYS A 346 -20.19 -15.08 -10.84
CA LYS A 346 -21.35 -14.44 -10.20
C LYS A 346 -20.97 -13.94 -8.81
N LEU A 347 -21.07 -12.64 -8.58
CA LEU A 347 -20.88 -12.03 -7.25
C LEU A 347 -22.12 -12.24 -6.37
N ALA A 348 -21.94 -12.80 -5.18
CA ALA A 348 -22.99 -12.84 -4.16
C ALA A 348 -23.15 -11.45 -3.53
N ARG A 349 -24.35 -10.85 -3.68
CA ARG A 349 -24.65 -9.49 -3.22
C ARG A 349 -25.73 -9.50 -2.14
N TYR A 350 -25.46 -8.84 -1.04
CA TYR A 350 -26.35 -8.62 0.09
C TYR A 350 -26.72 -7.13 0.13
N ILE A 351 -27.97 -6.82 -0.22
CA ILE A 351 -28.43 -5.44 -0.34
C ILE A 351 -29.39 -5.14 0.81
N GLY A 352 -29.00 -4.20 1.69
CA GLY A 352 -29.85 -3.73 2.78
C GLY A 352 -30.99 -2.85 2.25
N PRO A 353 -32.26 -3.24 2.39
CA PRO A 353 -33.37 -2.45 1.91
C PRO A 353 -33.51 -1.15 2.72
N ASP A 354 -33.90 -0.06 2.06
CA ASP A 354 -34.12 1.27 2.66
C ASP A 354 -32.94 1.75 3.53
N THR A 355 -31.73 1.39 3.14
CA THR A 355 -30.55 1.56 3.96
C THR A 355 -29.48 2.40 3.26
N ALA A 356 -29.03 3.48 3.94
CA ALA A 356 -27.90 4.29 3.52
C ALA A 356 -26.54 3.62 3.89
N HIS A 357 -25.52 4.41 4.24
CA HIS A 357 -24.14 3.94 4.53
C HIS A 357 -24.01 3.27 5.91
N LYS A 358 -24.68 2.14 6.10
CA LYS A 358 -24.62 1.28 7.30
C LYS A 358 -25.09 -0.14 6.96
N TYR A 359 -24.86 -1.09 7.87
CA TYR A 359 -25.50 -2.40 7.75
C TYR A 359 -27.00 -2.33 8.09
N HIS A 360 -27.80 -3.04 7.31
CA HIS A 360 -29.19 -3.39 7.65
C HIS A 360 -29.19 -4.65 8.51
N ASP A 361 -29.85 -4.64 9.64
CA ASP A 361 -29.70 -5.68 10.67
C ASP A 361 -30.01 -7.09 10.17
N ALA A 362 -31.15 -7.29 9.50
CA ALA A 362 -31.54 -8.60 8.99
C ALA A 362 -30.58 -9.08 7.88
N THR A 363 -30.23 -8.21 6.93
CA THR A 363 -29.29 -8.55 5.86
C THR A 363 -27.88 -8.83 6.40
N LYS A 364 -27.46 -8.10 7.45
CA LYS A 364 -26.21 -8.36 8.16
C LYS A 364 -26.21 -9.74 8.83
N ALA A 365 -27.33 -10.12 9.47
CA ALA A 365 -27.45 -11.44 10.12
C ALA A 365 -27.32 -12.58 9.10
N GLU A 366 -28.01 -12.48 7.95
CA GLU A 366 -27.91 -13.45 6.85
C GLU A 366 -26.49 -13.54 6.28
N LEU A 367 -25.86 -12.38 6.00
CA LEU A 367 -24.48 -12.31 5.51
C LEU A 367 -23.52 -12.94 6.53
N THR A 368 -23.68 -12.64 7.82
CA THR A 368 -22.81 -13.16 8.87
C THR A 368 -22.90 -14.68 8.95
N GLN A 369 -24.12 -15.24 8.93
CA GLN A 369 -24.33 -16.68 8.95
C GLN A 369 -23.67 -17.37 7.74
N ARG A 370 -23.82 -16.77 6.54
CA ARG A 370 -23.19 -17.33 5.34
C ARG A 370 -21.65 -17.21 5.41
N PHE A 371 -21.13 -16.10 5.92
CA PHE A 371 -19.70 -15.87 6.08
C PHE A 371 -19.07 -16.85 7.07
N GLU A 372 -19.73 -17.09 8.21
CA GLU A 372 -19.34 -18.12 9.19
C GLU A 372 -19.27 -19.52 8.56
N SER A 373 -20.24 -19.88 7.74
CA SER A 373 -20.25 -21.16 7.01
C SER A 373 -19.05 -21.29 6.05
N LEU A 374 -18.69 -20.23 5.33
CA LEU A 374 -17.53 -20.21 4.42
C LEU A 374 -16.21 -20.30 5.20
N ILE A 375 -16.10 -19.60 6.32
CA ILE A 375 -14.91 -19.67 7.19
C ILE A 375 -14.76 -21.07 7.78
N ALA A 376 -15.85 -21.69 8.22
CA ALA A 376 -15.83 -23.05 8.76
C ALA A 376 -15.40 -24.08 7.71
N GLN A 377 -15.83 -23.91 6.45
CA GLN A 377 -15.42 -24.74 5.33
C GLN A 377 -13.92 -24.59 5.04
N GLY A 378 -13.38 -23.36 5.15
CA GLY A 378 -12.02 -23.05 4.76
C GLY A 378 -11.81 -23.01 3.24
N ARG A 379 -10.59 -22.67 2.82
CA ARG A 379 -10.18 -22.75 1.42
C ARG A 379 -9.65 -24.14 1.06
N ASP A 380 -9.82 -24.52 -0.19
CA ASP A 380 -9.15 -25.69 -0.73
C ASP A 380 -7.62 -25.45 -0.79
N PRO A 381 -6.80 -26.30 -0.15
CA PRO A 381 -5.34 -26.17 -0.21
C PRO A 381 -4.75 -26.48 -1.58
N SER A 382 -5.47 -27.27 -2.42
CA SER A 382 -5.00 -27.73 -3.72
C SER A 382 -6.13 -27.70 -4.76
N PRO A 383 -6.67 -26.52 -5.08
CA PRO A 383 -7.77 -26.42 -6.03
C PRO A 383 -7.34 -27.00 -7.38
N ARG A 384 -8.24 -27.72 -8.04
CA ARG A 384 -7.97 -28.34 -9.35
C ARG A 384 -7.69 -27.30 -10.44
N GLU A 385 -8.33 -26.14 -10.36
CA GLU A 385 -8.21 -25.05 -11.33
C GLU A 385 -7.90 -23.75 -10.60
N VAL A 386 -6.97 -22.96 -11.11
CA VAL A 386 -6.54 -21.67 -10.56
C VAL A 386 -6.52 -20.63 -11.68
N TRP A 387 -7.15 -19.50 -11.41
CA TRP A 387 -7.10 -18.30 -12.26
C TRP A 387 -6.31 -17.22 -11.54
N LEU A 388 -5.36 -16.62 -12.23
CA LEU A 388 -4.53 -15.53 -11.72
C LEU A 388 -4.42 -14.42 -12.77
N GLN A 389 -4.82 -13.22 -12.39
CA GLN A 389 -4.64 -11.99 -13.14
C GLN A 389 -3.81 -10.99 -12.33
N THR A 390 -2.89 -10.28 -12.99
CA THR A 390 -2.12 -9.21 -12.36
C THR A 390 -1.66 -8.17 -13.38
N TYR A 391 -1.36 -6.96 -12.90
CA TYR A 391 -0.73 -5.89 -13.66
C TYR A 391 0.74 -5.68 -13.28
N THR A 392 1.19 -6.31 -12.20
CA THR A 392 2.53 -6.14 -11.64
C THR A 392 2.96 -7.39 -10.88
N LEU A 393 4.25 -7.71 -10.92
CA LEU A 393 4.81 -8.82 -10.15
C LEU A 393 4.87 -8.54 -8.63
N ARG A 394 4.29 -7.44 -8.15
CA ARG A 394 4.05 -7.23 -6.71
C ARG A 394 3.04 -8.25 -6.17
N TYR A 395 2.06 -8.64 -6.99
CA TYR A 395 1.04 -9.64 -6.65
C TYR A 395 1.11 -10.82 -7.63
N PRO A 396 2.14 -11.67 -7.46
CA PRO A 396 2.50 -12.64 -8.49
C PRO A 396 1.76 -13.97 -8.38
N GLU A 397 1.00 -14.23 -7.27
CA GLU A 397 0.59 -15.60 -6.97
C GLU A 397 -0.86 -15.76 -6.53
N SER A 398 -1.45 -16.90 -6.85
CA SER A 398 -2.70 -17.43 -6.31
C SER A 398 -2.59 -18.95 -6.21
N ALA A 399 -2.87 -19.49 -5.02
CA ALA A 399 -2.74 -20.92 -4.71
C ALA A 399 -1.38 -21.48 -5.17
N TRP A 400 -1.38 -22.42 -6.12
CA TRP A 400 -0.18 -23.04 -6.68
C TRP A 400 0.25 -22.45 -8.04
N VAL A 401 -0.25 -21.29 -8.44
CA VAL A 401 0.19 -20.57 -9.67
C VAL A 401 0.96 -19.34 -9.26
N ARG A 402 2.15 -19.13 -9.86
CA ARG A 402 2.98 -17.95 -9.66
C ARG A 402 3.54 -17.43 -10.98
N ILE A 403 3.26 -16.18 -11.29
CA ILE A 403 3.84 -15.46 -12.42
C ILE A 403 5.21 -14.91 -12.00
N GLU A 404 6.26 -15.31 -12.71
CA GLU A 404 7.65 -14.93 -12.41
C GLU A 404 8.18 -13.83 -13.35
N GLY A 405 7.51 -13.58 -14.48
CA GLY A 405 7.88 -12.54 -15.43
C GLY A 405 6.73 -12.13 -16.33
N LEU A 406 6.65 -10.84 -16.64
CA LEU A 406 5.69 -10.25 -17.56
C LEU A 406 6.40 -9.88 -18.88
N ARG A 407 5.65 -9.79 -19.96
CA ARG A 407 6.14 -9.21 -21.21
C ARG A 407 6.12 -7.68 -21.14
N GLU A 408 5.08 -7.13 -20.49
CA GLU A 408 4.89 -5.70 -20.32
C GLU A 408 4.15 -5.44 -18.98
N HIS A 409 4.82 -4.73 -18.06
CA HIS A 409 4.20 -4.29 -16.81
C HIS A 409 3.06 -3.30 -17.07
N TRP A 410 2.11 -3.26 -16.15
CA TRP A 410 0.90 -2.43 -16.21
C TRP A 410 -0.06 -2.79 -17.36
N GLN A 411 0.21 -3.87 -18.11
CA GLN A 411 -0.76 -4.55 -18.96
C GLN A 411 -1.23 -5.82 -18.27
N LEU A 412 -2.50 -6.19 -18.52
CA LEU A 412 -3.10 -7.36 -17.88
C LEU A 412 -2.34 -8.64 -18.27
N ALA A 413 -1.78 -9.29 -17.26
CA ALA A 413 -1.26 -10.65 -17.36
C ALA A 413 -2.25 -11.64 -16.77
N GLU A 414 -2.35 -12.81 -17.36
CA GLU A 414 -3.27 -13.87 -16.94
C GLU A 414 -2.62 -15.24 -17.03
N VAL A 415 -2.91 -16.09 -16.06
CA VAL A 415 -2.69 -17.54 -16.12
C VAL A 415 -3.98 -18.22 -15.70
N ARG A 416 -4.48 -19.14 -16.55
CA ARG A 416 -5.53 -20.09 -16.19
C ARG A 416 -4.95 -21.48 -16.26
N ALA A 417 -4.84 -22.14 -15.12
CA ALA A 417 -4.15 -23.41 -14.98
C ALA A 417 -5.07 -24.48 -14.39
N THR A 418 -5.01 -25.68 -14.95
CA THR A 418 -5.79 -26.84 -14.52
C THR A 418 -4.85 -28.01 -14.26
N GLN A 419 -4.93 -28.61 -13.11
CA GLN A 419 -4.30 -29.90 -12.80
C GLN A 419 -5.28 -31.01 -13.13
N HIS A 420 -5.01 -31.76 -14.19
CA HIS A 420 -5.89 -32.84 -14.64
C HIS A 420 -5.78 -34.07 -13.74
N ASP A 421 -4.53 -34.44 -13.39
CA ASP A 421 -4.18 -35.53 -12.50
C ASP A 421 -2.77 -35.27 -11.91
N SER A 422 -2.20 -36.24 -11.23
CA SER A 422 -0.86 -36.13 -10.63
C SER A 422 0.29 -36.10 -11.65
N LEU A 423 0.01 -36.27 -12.94
CA LEU A 423 1.02 -36.33 -14.01
C LEU A 423 0.94 -35.17 -14.99
N ARG A 424 -0.25 -34.54 -15.14
CA ARG A 424 -0.49 -33.53 -16.17
C ARG A 424 -1.08 -32.27 -15.61
N LEU A 425 -0.39 -31.15 -15.88
CA LEU A 425 -0.85 -29.77 -15.68
C LEU A 425 -0.97 -29.06 -17.03
N GLU A 426 -2.02 -28.28 -17.21
CA GLU A 426 -2.21 -27.45 -18.41
C GLU A 426 -2.46 -26.01 -18.00
N ALA A 427 -1.81 -25.05 -18.67
CA ALA A 427 -2.02 -23.64 -18.41
C ALA A 427 -2.02 -22.81 -19.70
N HIS A 428 -2.93 -21.84 -19.74
CA HIS A 428 -3.02 -20.80 -20.75
C HIS A 428 -2.54 -19.48 -20.18
N THR A 429 -1.69 -18.76 -20.94
CA THR A 429 -1.07 -17.53 -20.46
C THR A 429 -1.32 -16.35 -21.40
N LYS A 430 -1.37 -15.16 -20.83
CA LYS A 430 -1.42 -13.89 -21.55
C LYS A 430 -0.45 -12.92 -20.90
N ASN A 431 0.40 -12.25 -21.69
CA ASN A 431 1.39 -11.27 -21.19
C ASN A 431 2.38 -11.85 -20.15
N VAL A 432 2.65 -13.16 -20.17
CA VAL A 432 3.53 -13.85 -19.24
C VAL A 432 4.77 -14.36 -19.95
N THR A 433 5.96 -14.09 -19.39
CA THR A 433 7.26 -14.55 -19.91
C THR A 433 7.91 -15.62 -19.03
N ALA A 434 7.50 -15.70 -17.76
CA ALA A 434 7.96 -16.76 -16.86
C ALA A 434 6.85 -17.10 -15.85
N VAL A 435 6.72 -18.39 -15.53
CA VAL A 435 5.69 -18.93 -14.62
C VAL A 435 6.26 -20.10 -13.84
N SER A 436 5.78 -20.27 -12.61
CA SER A 436 6.04 -21.47 -11.81
C SER A 436 4.76 -21.99 -11.16
N PHE A 437 4.79 -23.26 -10.75
CA PHE A 437 3.63 -23.94 -10.14
C PHE A 437 4.05 -24.59 -8.81
N PRO A 438 4.39 -23.78 -7.78
CA PRO A 438 4.86 -24.28 -6.50
C PRO A 438 3.77 -25.09 -5.80
N GLY A 439 4.11 -26.33 -5.40
CA GLY A 439 3.17 -27.24 -4.74
C GLY A 439 2.25 -28.01 -5.69
N ALA A 440 2.24 -27.72 -6.98
CA ALA A 440 1.64 -28.60 -7.98
C ALA A 440 2.53 -29.82 -8.20
N ASN A 441 1.93 -30.93 -8.60
CA ASN A 441 2.64 -32.17 -8.85
C ASN A 441 2.32 -32.66 -10.27
N ALA A 442 3.28 -32.48 -11.20
CA ALA A 442 3.13 -32.90 -12.58
C ALA A 442 4.49 -33.30 -13.18
N THR A 443 4.50 -34.33 -14.01
CA THR A 443 5.66 -34.72 -14.81
C THR A 443 5.64 -34.09 -16.22
N THR A 444 4.45 -33.69 -16.66
CA THR A 444 4.21 -33.08 -17.96
C THR A 444 3.38 -31.83 -17.78
N VAL A 445 3.88 -30.70 -18.30
CA VAL A 445 3.18 -29.42 -18.30
C VAL A 445 2.89 -28.99 -19.73
N VAL A 446 1.65 -28.62 -20.00
CA VAL A 446 1.23 -28.05 -21.29
C VAL A 446 1.04 -26.55 -21.10
N LEU A 447 1.87 -25.73 -21.73
CA LEU A 447 1.82 -24.28 -21.69
C LEU A 447 1.44 -23.73 -23.06
N ASP A 448 0.29 -23.08 -23.18
CA ASP A 448 -0.23 -22.51 -24.42
C ASP A 448 -0.20 -23.54 -25.60
N GLY A 449 -0.53 -24.81 -25.31
CA GLY A 449 -0.52 -25.91 -26.25
C GLY A 449 0.86 -26.57 -26.48
N GLN A 450 1.95 -26.06 -25.93
CA GLN A 450 3.28 -26.64 -25.98
C GLN A 450 3.50 -27.59 -24.78
N THR A 451 3.83 -28.83 -25.04
CA THR A 451 4.24 -29.81 -24.03
C THR A 451 5.69 -29.58 -23.63
N VAL A 452 5.92 -29.33 -22.34
CA VAL A 452 7.25 -29.10 -21.76
C VAL A 452 7.45 -30.08 -20.59
N PRO A 453 8.54 -30.89 -20.58
CA PRO A 453 8.82 -31.78 -19.46
C PRO A 453 9.18 -30.95 -18.21
N ALA A 454 8.79 -31.43 -17.03
CA ALA A 454 9.21 -30.86 -15.77
C ALA A 454 10.73 -31.07 -15.57
N ALA A 455 11.45 -30.02 -15.16
CA ALA A 455 12.89 -30.08 -14.93
C ALA A 455 13.26 -29.90 -13.44
N ASP A 456 12.35 -29.36 -12.62
CA ASP A 456 12.56 -29.15 -11.20
C ASP A 456 11.25 -29.35 -10.39
N ALA A 457 11.38 -29.47 -9.08
CA ALA A 457 10.23 -29.73 -8.19
C ALA A 457 9.25 -28.54 -8.06
N THR A 458 9.69 -27.33 -8.42
CA THR A 458 8.85 -26.11 -8.37
C THR A 458 8.17 -25.84 -9.70
N LEU A 459 8.50 -26.61 -10.74
CA LEU A 459 7.92 -26.50 -12.08
C LEU A 459 8.08 -25.09 -12.65
N HIS A 460 9.33 -24.59 -12.72
CA HIS A 460 9.64 -23.31 -13.34
C HIS A 460 9.68 -23.42 -14.86
N PHE A 461 9.12 -22.43 -15.54
CA PHE A 461 9.14 -22.30 -16.99
C PHE A 461 9.34 -20.84 -17.40
N HIS A 462 10.07 -20.63 -18.50
CA HIS A 462 10.28 -19.30 -19.08
C HIS A 462 10.18 -19.34 -20.60
N ARG A 463 9.86 -18.20 -21.20
CA ARG A 463 9.87 -18.05 -22.67
C ARG A 463 11.26 -17.71 -23.18
N SER A 464 11.64 -18.40 -24.29
CA SER A 464 12.77 -18.04 -25.14
C SER A 464 12.19 -17.73 -26.54
N GLY A 465 11.99 -16.45 -26.85
CA GLY A 465 11.10 -16.04 -27.93
C GLY A 465 9.66 -16.47 -27.65
N ASP A 466 9.03 -17.18 -28.59
CA ASP A 466 7.66 -17.70 -28.42
C ASP A 466 7.60 -19.12 -27.85
N THR A 467 8.75 -19.73 -27.55
CA THR A 467 8.83 -21.11 -27.08
C THR A 467 9.00 -21.17 -25.58
N TRP A 468 8.22 -22.02 -24.91
CA TRP A 468 8.37 -22.33 -23.49
C TRP A 468 9.52 -23.32 -23.27
N ARG A 469 10.32 -23.05 -22.23
CA ARG A 469 11.42 -23.92 -21.80
C ARG A 469 11.34 -24.15 -20.30
N ALA A 470 11.74 -25.33 -19.87
CA ALA A 470 11.82 -25.66 -18.44
C ALA A 470 12.98 -24.92 -17.76
N GLY A 471 12.80 -24.63 -16.48
CA GLY A 471 13.74 -23.93 -15.62
C GLY A 471 13.42 -22.44 -15.45
N PRO A 472 14.02 -21.79 -14.44
CA PRO A 472 13.82 -20.38 -14.14
C PRO A 472 14.40 -19.48 -15.23
N ALA A 473 13.84 -18.30 -15.39
CA ALA A 473 14.42 -17.24 -16.22
C ALA A 473 15.75 -16.74 -15.60
N SER A 474 16.70 -16.35 -16.44
CA SER A 474 18.04 -15.88 -16.03
C SER A 474 18.28 -14.41 -16.40
N GLY A 475 19.33 -13.81 -15.82
CA GLY A 475 19.74 -12.44 -16.07
C GLY A 475 19.05 -11.42 -15.17
N LEU A 476 19.46 -10.14 -15.30
CA LEU A 476 18.81 -9.04 -14.59
C LEU A 476 17.46 -8.76 -15.24
N ARG A 477 16.40 -8.86 -14.45
CA ARG A 477 15.03 -8.67 -14.93
C ARG A 477 14.09 -8.25 -13.80
N LYS A 478 12.95 -7.70 -14.19
CA LYS A 478 11.84 -7.53 -13.26
C LYS A 478 11.34 -8.91 -12.81
N SER A 479 11.16 -9.06 -11.52
CA SER A 479 10.76 -10.31 -10.87
C SER A 479 9.93 -10.01 -9.61
N PRO A 480 9.22 -10.98 -9.02
CA PRO A 480 8.54 -10.77 -7.75
C PRO A 480 9.45 -10.13 -6.69
N GLY A 481 9.02 -8.97 -6.15
CA GLY A 481 9.82 -8.16 -5.22
C GLY A 481 10.79 -7.15 -5.87
N LEU A 482 10.94 -7.17 -7.20
CA LEU A 482 11.77 -6.23 -7.97
C LEU A 482 11.03 -5.79 -9.24
N THR A 483 9.93 -5.03 -9.10
CA THR A 483 9.01 -4.73 -10.20
C THR A 483 8.97 -3.25 -10.61
N GLY A 484 9.33 -2.32 -9.69
CA GLY A 484 8.92 -0.92 -9.79
C GLY A 484 7.40 -0.75 -9.50
N PRO A 485 6.88 0.45 -9.47
CA PRO A 485 7.53 1.75 -9.67
C PRO A 485 8.34 2.23 -8.45
N VAL A 486 8.74 3.52 -8.41
CA VAL A 486 9.50 4.11 -7.28
C VAL A 486 8.95 3.68 -5.91
N ASN A 487 7.63 3.63 -5.75
CA ASN A 487 6.99 3.26 -4.48
C ASN A 487 7.17 1.78 -4.09
N ASP A 488 7.54 0.91 -5.01
CA ASP A 488 7.72 -0.53 -4.74
C ASP A 488 8.81 -0.79 -3.69
N ALA A 489 9.82 0.07 -3.62
CA ALA A 489 10.89 -0.02 -2.63
C ALA A 489 10.41 0.11 -1.17
N PHE A 490 9.22 0.68 -0.94
CA PHE A 490 8.66 0.93 0.40
C PHE A 490 7.71 -0.17 0.90
N PHE A 491 7.62 -1.28 0.19
CA PHE A 491 6.95 -2.50 0.65
C PHE A 491 7.89 -3.45 1.42
N GLU A 492 9.19 -3.18 1.39
CA GLU A 492 10.23 -3.96 2.05
C GLU A 492 11.07 -3.05 2.97
N PRO A 493 11.89 -3.60 3.88
CA PRO A 493 12.77 -2.80 4.73
C PRO A 493 13.61 -1.82 3.92
N PHE A 494 13.64 -0.56 4.33
CA PHE A 494 14.37 0.50 3.64
C PHE A 494 15.16 1.39 4.62
N VAL A 495 16.11 2.15 4.09
CA VAL A 495 16.86 3.17 4.84
C VAL A 495 17.15 4.37 3.93
N PHE A 496 16.93 5.57 4.46
CA PHE A 496 17.31 6.81 3.81
C PHE A 496 18.81 7.06 4.01
N VAL A 497 19.55 7.20 2.93
CA VAL A 497 20.99 7.44 2.93
C VAL A 497 21.24 8.89 2.54
N ARG A 498 21.41 9.75 3.56
CA ARG A 498 21.63 11.18 3.34
C ARG A 498 23.08 11.48 2.92
N PRO A 499 23.31 12.51 2.07
CA PRO A 499 24.64 12.90 1.65
C PRO A 499 25.46 13.50 2.80
N SER A 500 26.78 13.30 2.79
CA SER A 500 27.73 13.94 3.70
C SER A 500 28.65 14.94 3.01
N GLY A 501 28.70 14.95 1.68
CA GLY A 501 29.54 15.82 0.87
C GLY A 501 28.84 17.10 0.41
N LYS A 502 29.55 17.89 -0.40
CA LYS A 502 29.00 19.11 -1.02
C LYS A 502 28.23 18.75 -2.28
N PRO A 503 27.04 19.34 -2.51
CA PRO A 503 26.30 19.10 -3.74
C PRO A 503 27.00 19.71 -4.97
N LEU A 504 26.69 19.18 -6.16
CA LEU A 504 27.18 19.68 -7.44
C LEU A 504 26.92 21.19 -7.63
N ASN A 505 25.77 21.65 -7.13
CA ASN A 505 25.42 23.07 -7.09
C ASN A 505 24.45 23.36 -5.92
N PRO A 506 24.30 24.64 -5.50
CA PRO A 506 23.45 25.01 -4.37
C PRO A 506 21.96 24.71 -4.58
N GLU A 507 21.44 24.87 -5.80
CA GLU A 507 20.00 24.64 -6.12
C GLU A 507 19.64 23.15 -5.91
N LEU A 508 20.48 22.26 -6.42
CA LEU A 508 20.32 20.83 -6.23
C LEU A 508 20.38 20.45 -4.74
N GLY A 509 21.34 21.01 -4.01
CA GLY A 509 21.46 20.75 -2.56
C GLY A 509 20.22 21.19 -1.78
N THR A 510 19.69 22.37 -2.08
CA THR A 510 18.47 22.91 -1.47
C THR A 510 17.26 22.05 -1.79
N TRP A 511 17.11 21.63 -3.04
CA TRP A 511 16.01 20.76 -3.47
C TRP A 511 16.09 19.39 -2.78
N VAL A 512 17.26 18.76 -2.72
CA VAL A 512 17.46 17.46 -2.08
C VAL A 512 17.09 17.52 -0.59
N GLU A 513 17.52 18.55 0.14
CA GLU A 513 17.20 18.70 1.56
C GLU A 513 15.69 18.93 1.79
N SER A 514 15.07 19.74 0.91
CA SER A 514 13.63 19.96 0.93
C SER A 514 12.84 18.66 0.72
N GLU A 515 13.21 17.88 -0.30
CA GLU A 515 12.51 16.64 -0.65
C GLU A 515 12.76 15.52 0.39
N LEU A 516 13.97 15.41 0.93
CA LEU A 516 14.28 14.50 2.03
C LEU A 516 13.43 14.82 3.28
N THR A 517 13.34 16.11 3.62
CA THR A 517 12.53 16.57 4.75
C THR A 517 11.05 16.27 4.50
N ALA A 518 10.54 16.60 3.31
CA ALA A 518 9.15 16.32 2.93
C ALA A 518 8.83 14.83 2.98
N ALA A 519 9.73 13.97 2.47
CA ALA A 519 9.56 12.51 2.48
C ALA A 519 9.48 11.93 3.91
N ARG A 520 10.30 12.45 4.83
CA ARG A 520 10.28 12.05 6.25
C ARG A 520 8.98 12.45 6.94
N HIS A 521 8.54 13.69 6.74
CA HIS A 521 7.29 14.19 7.33
C HIS A 521 6.09 13.42 6.78
N LEU A 522 6.08 13.15 5.50
CA LEU A 522 4.99 12.44 4.85
C LEU A 522 4.87 10.98 5.33
N TRP A 523 6.01 10.28 5.48
CA TRP A 523 6.02 8.94 6.05
C TRP A 523 5.43 8.93 7.47
N ARG A 524 5.85 9.90 8.31
CA ARG A 524 5.32 10.07 9.66
C ARG A 524 3.82 10.35 9.67
N ASP A 525 3.35 11.32 8.87
CA ASP A 525 1.96 11.76 8.86
C ASP A 525 1.00 10.68 8.30
N VAL A 526 1.41 9.99 7.22
CA VAL A 526 0.54 9.05 6.49
C VAL A 526 0.66 7.62 7.00
N PHE A 527 1.87 7.20 7.40
CA PHE A 527 2.16 5.81 7.78
C PHE A 527 2.59 5.61 9.22
N ARG A 528 2.53 6.64 10.04
CA ARG A 528 2.72 6.58 11.50
C ARG A 528 4.00 5.81 11.92
N GLY A 529 5.09 6.09 11.21
CA GLY A 529 6.42 5.58 11.48
C GLY A 529 7.47 6.67 11.26
N ASP A 530 8.64 6.52 11.83
CA ASP A 530 9.79 7.38 11.55
C ASP A 530 10.69 6.68 10.51
N THR A 531 11.09 7.42 9.47
CA THR A 531 12.01 6.86 8.47
C THR A 531 13.37 6.63 9.08
N PRO A 532 13.98 5.44 8.95
CA PRO A 532 15.37 5.24 9.32
C PRO A 532 16.29 6.05 8.40
N VAL A 533 17.14 6.90 8.98
CA VAL A 533 18.05 7.77 8.22
C VAL A 533 19.48 7.56 8.71
N ILE A 534 20.40 7.29 7.79
CA ILE A 534 21.85 7.20 8.07
C ILE A 534 22.63 8.13 7.14
N ALA A 535 23.84 8.51 7.54
CA ALA A 535 24.76 9.16 6.63
C ALA A 535 25.32 8.15 5.63
N ASP A 536 25.67 8.59 4.42
CA ASP A 536 26.32 7.75 3.40
C ASP A 536 27.66 7.13 3.86
N THR A 537 28.29 7.73 4.87
CA THR A 537 29.50 7.22 5.52
C THR A 537 29.26 6.17 6.59
N ALA A 538 28.01 5.98 7.01
CA ALA A 538 27.61 5.06 8.07
C ALA A 538 26.89 3.79 7.55
N LEU A 539 26.76 3.64 6.22
CA LEU A 539 26.15 2.46 5.60
C LEU A 539 26.97 1.20 5.92
N THR A 540 26.30 0.17 6.43
CA THR A 540 26.91 -1.11 6.79
C THR A 540 26.64 -2.19 5.75
N ASP A 541 27.42 -3.28 5.76
CA ASP A 541 27.15 -4.46 4.93
C ASP A 541 25.81 -5.12 5.30
N ALA A 542 25.39 -5.04 6.56
CA ALA A 542 24.08 -5.53 7.00
C ALA A 542 22.93 -4.72 6.37
N ASP A 543 23.07 -3.39 6.25
CA ASP A 543 22.09 -2.55 5.55
C ASP A 543 22.01 -2.91 4.06
N LEU A 544 23.18 -3.06 3.42
CA LEU A 544 23.28 -3.50 2.01
C LEU A 544 22.61 -4.87 1.78
N ALA A 545 22.77 -5.79 2.71
CA ALA A 545 22.21 -7.14 2.59
C ALA A 545 20.70 -7.19 2.78
N SER A 546 20.13 -6.34 3.65
CA SER A 546 18.77 -6.50 4.14
C SER A 546 17.79 -5.41 3.73
N LYS A 547 18.25 -4.24 3.25
CA LYS A 547 17.40 -3.06 3.03
C LYS A 547 17.47 -2.52 1.62
N ASN A 548 16.39 -1.90 1.18
CA ASN A 548 16.38 -1.02 0.02
C ASN A 548 17.03 0.32 0.41
N LEU A 549 17.93 0.82 -0.44
CA LEU A 549 18.64 2.07 -0.17
C LEU A 549 17.96 3.23 -0.88
N ILE A 550 17.48 4.20 -0.11
CA ILE A 550 16.90 5.43 -0.63
C ILE A 550 17.97 6.52 -0.58
N LEU A 551 18.65 6.72 -1.69
CA LEU A 551 19.81 7.59 -1.82
C LEU A 551 19.37 9.03 -2.09
N TRP A 552 19.91 9.97 -1.34
CA TRP A 552 19.64 11.39 -1.50
C TRP A 552 20.91 12.14 -1.92
N GLY A 553 20.78 13.05 -2.88
CA GLY A 553 21.90 13.87 -3.38
C GLY A 553 22.33 13.52 -4.80
N ASP A 554 23.58 13.78 -5.05
CA ASP A 554 24.28 13.65 -6.33
C ASP A 554 25.64 12.95 -6.15
N PRO A 555 26.39 12.64 -7.23
CA PRO A 555 27.63 11.90 -7.15
C PRO A 555 28.77 12.55 -6.33
N THR A 556 28.72 13.87 -6.12
CA THR A 556 29.73 14.57 -5.31
C THR A 556 29.34 14.67 -3.84
N SER A 557 28.04 14.67 -3.58
CA SER A 557 27.51 14.80 -2.22
C SER A 557 27.27 13.45 -1.53
N ASN A 558 26.94 12.39 -2.27
CA ASN A 558 26.66 11.06 -1.72
C ASN A 558 27.69 10.02 -2.18
N LYS A 559 28.51 9.55 -1.24
CA LYS A 559 29.61 8.59 -1.49
C LYS A 559 29.10 7.22 -1.95
N VAL A 560 27.92 6.78 -1.49
CA VAL A 560 27.32 5.52 -1.92
C VAL A 560 26.91 5.63 -3.38
N LEU A 561 26.25 6.74 -3.77
CA LEU A 561 25.88 6.99 -5.17
C LEU A 561 27.12 7.06 -6.07
N ALA A 562 28.18 7.75 -5.64
CA ALA A 562 29.46 7.79 -6.38
C ALA A 562 30.02 6.39 -6.62
N LYS A 563 30.03 5.54 -5.59
CA LYS A 563 30.49 4.14 -5.68
C LYS A 563 29.63 3.33 -6.67
N LEU A 564 28.32 3.51 -6.63
CA LEU A 564 27.39 2.80 -7.53
C LEU A 564 27.55 3.24 -8.98
N LEU A 565 27.70 4.53 -9.26
CA LEU A 565 27.95 5.06 -10.60
C LEU A 565 29.27 4.54 -11.18
N ALA A 566 30.33 4.45 -10.35
CA ALA A 566 31.62 3.89 -10.76
C ALA A 566 31.54 2.42 -11.24
N THR A 567 30.47 1.68 -10.90
CA THR A 567 30.26 0.32 -11.42
C THR A 567 29.90 0.29 -12.91
N GLY A 568 29.46 1.40 -13.49
CA GLY A 568 28.95 1.49 -14.86
C GLY A 568 27.64 0.70 -15.11
N LYS A 569 26.99 0.23 -14.05
CA LYS A 569 25.75 -0.59 -14.14
C LYS A 569 24.46 0.19 -13.98
N LEU A 570 24.53 1.46 -13.59
CA LEU A 570 23.35 2.31 -13.49
C LEU A 570 22.98 2.92 -14.85
N PRO A 571 21.69 3.17 -15.13
CA PRO A 571 21.22 3.66 -16.43
C PRO A 571 21.46 5.17 -16.62
N LEU A 572 22.47 5.76 -15.97
CA LEU A 572 22.78 7.17 -16.06
C LEU A 572 24.26 7.45 -15.96
N THR A 573 24.66 8.59 -16.55
CA THR A 573 25.93 9.27 -16.26
C THR A 573 25.58 10.67 -15.73
N TRP A 574 26.23 11.08 -14.64
CA TRP A 574 25.92 12.35 -13.99
C TRP A 574 27.20 13.01 -13.47
N ASP A 575 27.51 14.17 -14.01
CA ASP A 575 28.64 15.02 -13.62
C ASP A 575 28.20 16.50 -13.43
N ALA A 576 29.15 17.40 -13.17
CA ALA A 576 28.88 18.80 -12.93
C ALA A 576 28.25 19.54 -14.14
N LYS A 577 28.40 19.02 -15.34
CA LYS A 577 27.92 19.67 -16.57
C LYS A 577 26.62 19.04 -17.07
N SER A 578 26.53 17.72 -17.03
CA SER A 578 25.45 16.97 -17.69
C SER A 578 24.95 15.78 -16.87
N LEU A 579 23.65 15.60 -16.93
CA LEU A 579 22.95 14.39 -16.58
C LEU A 579 22.56 13.71 -17.90
N ILE A 580 23.17 12.56 -18.19
CA ILE A 580 22.77 11.72 -19.32
C ILE A 580 21.94 10.58 -18.76
N PHE A 581 20.66 10.54 -19.11
CA PHE A 581 19.73 9.52 -18.66
C PHE A 581 18.91 8.99 -19.83
N ARG A 582 18.94 7.65 -20.03
CA ARG A 582 18.25 6.99 -21.15
C ARG A 582 18.53 7.63 -22.52
N GLY A 583 19.79 7.96 -22.78
CA GLY A 583 20.24 8.55 -24.05
C GLY A 583 19.89 10.03 -24.25
N GLN A 584 19.22 10.67 -23.30
CA GLN A 584 18.94 12.10 -23.32
C GLN A 584 19.87 12.86 -22.36
N THR A 585 20.31 14.05 -22.79
CA THR A 585 21.21 14.90 -22.02
C THR A 585 20.46 16.10 -21.46
N TYR A 586 20.63 16.32 -20.15
CA TYR A 586 20.05 17.44 -19.40
C TYR A 586 21.17 18.23 -18.71
N PRO A 587 21.06 19.57 -18.60
CA PRO A 587 22.01 20.37 -17.82
C PRO A 587 21.92 20.00 -16.33
N SER A 588 23.03 19.58 -15.70
CA SER A 588 23.07 19.27 -14.27
C SER A 588 22.86 20.48 -13.38
N ALA A 589 22.98 21.70 -13.93
CA ALA A 589 22.74 22.95 -13.19
C ALA A 589 21.31 23.03 -12.63
N ASN A 590 20.33 22.46 -13.31
CA ASN A 590 18.91 22.62 -12.96
C ASN A 590 18.06 21.38 -13.24
N HIS A 591 18.66 20.20 -13.39
CA HIS A 591 17.92 18.94 -13.52
C HIS A 591 18.44 17.89 -12.55
N ALA A 592 17.51 17.11 -11.99
CA ALA A 592 17.81 15.98 -11.12
C ALA A 592 17.07 14.71 -11.58
N PRO A 593 17.68 13.54 -11.49
CA PRO A 593 17.03 12.27 -11.75
C PRO A 593 16.31 11.75 -10.49
N ILE A 594 15.17 11.13 -10.72
CA ILE A 594 14.49 10.24 -9.77
C ILE A 594 14.38 8.89 -10.44
N PHE A 595 14.76 7.81 -9.78
CA PHE A 595 14.52 6.46 -10.32
C PHE A 595 14.62 5.39 -9.24
N ILE A 596 14.01 4.24 -9.52
CA ILE A 596 14.20 2.96 -8.83
C ILE A 596 14.98 2.02 -9.74
N PHE A 597 15.90 1.26 -9.15
CA PHE A 597 16.70 0.30 -9.92
C PHE A 597 17.20 -0.82 -9.01
N PRO A 598 17.42 -2.05 -9.51
CA PRO A 598 18.12 -3.08 -8.75
C PRO A 598 19.51 -2.59 -8.31
N ASN A 599 19.83 -2.78 -7.04
CA ASN A 599 21.09 -2.30 -6.49
C ASN A 599 22.28 -3.06 -7.12
N PRO A 600 23.21 -2.40 -7.83
CA PRO A 600 24.38 -3.08 -8.42
C PRO A 600 25.26 -3.87 -7.45
N LEU A 601 25.21 -3.53 -6.15
CA LEU A 601 25.94 -4.22 -5.08
C LEU A 601 25.14 -5.35 -4.43
N ASN A 602 23.82 -5.37 -4.59
CA ASN A 602 22.92 -6.43 -4.15
C ASN A 602 21.67 -6.46 -5.02
N PRO A 603 21.68 -7.19 -6.16
CA PRO A 603 20.57 -7.18 -7.12
C PRO A 603 19.22 -7.70 -6.59
N ALA A 604 19.19 -8.28 -5.38
CA ALA A 604 17.96 -8.68 -4.71
C ALA A 604 17.28 -7.51 -3.95
N ARG A 605 17.86 -6.32 -3.98
CA ARG A 605 17.37 -5.11 -3.32
C ARG A 605 17.36 -3.93 -4.27
N TYR A 606 16.58 -2.91 -3.93
CA TYR A 606 16.54 -1.68 -4.70
C TYR A 606 17.52 -0.62 -4.24
N ILE A 607 17.88 0.25 -5.16
CA ILE A 607 18.16 1.65 -4.88
C ILE A 607 17.00 2.50 -5.41
N VAL A 608 16.67 3.56 -4.67
CA VAL A 608 15.86 4.68 -5.14
C VAL A 608 16.70 5.93 -5.04
N LEU A 609 16.71 6.75 -6.07
CA LEU A 609 17.44 8.02 -6.05
C LEU A 609 16.46 9.19 -5.95
N ASN A 610 16.70 10.08 -4.97
CA ASN A 610 16.04 11.38 -4.78
C ASN A 610 14.51 11.36 -4.69
N SER A 611 13.93 10.27 -4.18
CA SER A 611 12.51 10.20 -3.88
C SER A 611 12.26 9.38 -2.63
N GLY A 612 11.39 9.87 -1.75
CA GLY A 612 10.66 9.04 -0.81
C GLY A 612 9.46 8.37 -1.50
N ILE A 613 8.49 7.89 -0.70
CA ILE A 613 7.19 7.56 -1.25
C ILE A 613 6.60 8.83 -1.90
N ASP A 614 6.05 8.69 -3.09
CA ASP A 614 5.68 9.85 -3.94
C ASP A 614 4.34 10.50 -3.58
N PHE A 615 3.85 10.23 -2.38
CA PHE A 615 2.70 10.93 -1.82
C PHE A 615 3.05 12.39 -1.54
N ARG A 616 2.09 13.28 -1.71
CA ARG A 616 2.29 14.71 -1.48
C ARG A 616 1.02 15.34 -0.89
N THR A 617 1.11 16.61 -0.53
CA THR A 617 0.04 17.32 0.17
C THR A 617 -1.28 17.44 -0.62
N GLU A 618 -1.27 17.22 -1.94
CA GLU A 618 -2.49 17.08 -2.74
C GLU A 618 -3.45 16.04 -2.14
N GLY A 619 -2.91 14.93 -1.62
CA GLY A 619 -3.68 13.84 -1.00
C GLY A 619 -4.05 14.07 0.47
N TYR A 620 -3.59 15.13 1.13
CA TYR A 620 -3.81 15.35 2.55
C TYR A 620 -5.27 15.51 2.97
N GLY A 621 -6.16 15.90 2.03
CA GLY A 621 -7.59 15.96 2.27
C GLY A 621 -8.24 14.60 2.55
N ASN A 622 -7.66 13.52 2.04
CA ASN A 622 -8.09 12.15 2.24
C ASN A 622 -6.96 11.18 1.87
N ASN A 623 -6.32 10.55 2.86
CA ASN A 623 -5.24 9.62 2.60
C ASN A 623 -5.64 8.41 1.73
N ALA A 624 -6.91 8.02 1.71
CA ALA A 624 -7.42 6.98 0.83
C ALA A 624 -7.33 7.35 -0.67
N HIS A 625 -7.16 8.64 -1.00
CA HIS A 625 -6.93 9.13 -2.36
C HIS A 625 -5.46 9.03 -2.81
N GLN A 626 -4.55 8.65 -1.91
CA GLN A 626 -3.14 8.45 -2.27
C GLN A 626 -2.99 7.29 -3.26
N THR A 627 -2.27 7.55 -4.33
CA THR A 627 -1.94 6.61 -5.40
C THR A 627 -0.50 6.83 -5.83
N PRO A 628 0.17 5.83 -6.42
CA PRO A 628 1.46 6.04 -7.05
C PRO A 628 1.35 7.13 -8.12
N LYS A 629 2.33 8.03 -8.18
CA LYS A 629 2.38 9.14 -9.15
C LYS A 629 3.58 9.05 -10.07
N LEU A 630 4.72 8.60 -9.55
CA LEU A 630 5.96 8.46 -10.31
C LEU A 630 6.11 7.02 -10.82
N PRO A 631 6.46 6.83 -12.11
CA PRO A 631 6.78 5.53 -12.66
C PRO A 631 8.16 5.05 -12.16
N ASP A 632 8.86 4.21 -12.92
CA ASP A 632 10.17 3.71 -12.49
C ASP A 632 11.23 4.82 -12.48
N TRP A 633 11.08 5.84 -13.31
CA TRP A 633 12.02 6.95 -13.38
C TRP A 633 11.36 8.25 -13.84
N ALA A 634 11.96 9.37 -13.44
CA ALA A 634 11.61 10.71 -13.87
C ALA A 634 12.85 11.62 -13.90
N VAL A 635 12.79 12.68 -14.69
CA VAL A 635 13.73 13.80 -14.67
C VAL A 635 12.97 15.05 -14.28
N VAL A 636 13.48 15.76 -13.28
CA VAL A 636 12.86 16.95 -12.68
C VAL A 636 13.64 18.19 -13.07
N ASP A 637 12.94 19.23 -13.55
CA ASP A 637 13.48 20.57 -13.71
C ASP A 637 13.30 21.36 -12.41
N LEU A 638 14.40 21.70 -11.76
CA LEU A 638 14.48 22.34 -10.44
C LEU A 638 14.11 23.81 -10.44
N ARG A 639 14.03 24.47 -11.61
CA ARG A 639 13.58 25.86 -11.74
C ARG A 639 12.12 26.05 -11.33
N THR A 640 11.35 24.96 -11.35
CA THR A 640 10.02 24.93 -10.76
C THR A 640 10.15 24.34 -9.34
N PRO A 641 9.79 25.10 -8.29
CA PRO A 641 9.88 24.60 -6.92
C PRO A 641 8.95 23.42 -6.68
N PRO A 642 9.25 22.56 -5.68
CA PRO A 642 8.37 21.50 -5.23
C PRO A 642 6.97 22.02 -4.89
N GLY A 643 5.96 21.31 -5.38
CA GLY A 643 4.55 21.68 -5.22
C GLY A 643 3.72 20.60 -4.51
N PRO A 644 2.40 20.83 -4.37
CA PRO A 644 1.50 19.91 -3.70
C PRO A 644 1.42 18.52 -4.36
N ARG A 645 1.80 18.41 -5.61
CA ARG A 645 1.68 17.18 -6.41
C ARG A 645 3.03 16.64 -6.88
N TRP A 646 3.96 17.49 -7.29
CA TRP A 646 5.21 17.12 -7.94
C TRP A 646 6.43 17.68 -7.20
N PRO A 647 7.58 16.98 -7.24
CA PRO A 647 8.83 17.45 -6.63
C PRO A 647 9.50 18.61 -7.40
N GLY A 648 8.88 19.12 -8.43
CA GLY A 648 9.28 20.13 -9.38
C GLY A 648 8.57 19.88 -10.70
N LYS A 649 9.02 20.45 -11.81
CA LYS A 649 8.45 20.16 -13.13
C LYS A 649 9.00 18.84 -13.66
N ILE A 650 8.15 17.83 -13.82
CA ILE A 650 8.55 16.60 -14.50
C ILE A 650 8.72 16.88 -15.99
N VAL A 651 9.93 16.76 -16.51
CA VAL A 651 10.26 16.98 -17.93
C VAL A 651 10.28 15.70 -18.74
N ASN A 652 10.53 14.59 -18.09
CA ASN A 652 10.45 13.26 -18.70
C ASN A 652 10.21 12.21 -17.61
N ALA A 653 9.47 11.14 -17.94
CA ALA A 653 9.20 10.04 -17.01
C ALA A 653 8.77 8.79 -17.77
N GLY A 654 9.00 7.61 -17.18
CA GLY A 654 8.63 6.35 -17.81
C GLY A 654 8.96 5.11 -16.99
N PHE A 655 8.72 3.98 -17.58
CA PHE A 655 9.03 2.68 -17.02
C PHE A 655 10.28 2.09 -17.69
N PHE A 656 11.03 1.30 -16.95
CA PHE A 656 11.99 0.36 -17.52
C PHE A 656 11.24 -0.84 -18.09
N ASP A 657 11.85 -1.48 -19.09
CA ASP A 657 11.32 -2.74 -19.61
C ASP A 657 11.57 -3.92 -18.64
N GLU A 658 11.24 -5.13 -19.09
CA GLU A 658 11.41 -6.39 -18.34
C GLU A 658 12.87 -6.62 -17.89
N GLU A 659 13.85 -6.10 -18.62
CA GLU A 659 15.30 -6.26 -18.36
C GLU A 659 15.93 -5.01 -17.70
N TRP A 660 15.09 -4.12 -17.19
CA TRP A 660 15.51 -2.84 -16.57
C TRP A 660 16.25 -1.87 -17.51
N LYS A 661 15.94 -1.94 -18.81
CA LYS A 661 16.50 -1.06 -19.84
C LYS A 661 15.62 0.14 -20.15
#